data_4f6413b8517c10b3d44bad78cf260510
#
_entry.id   4f6413b8517c10b3d44bad78cf260510
#
_cell.length_a   1.000
_cell.length_b   1.000
_cell.length_c   1.000
_cell.angle_alpha   90.00
_cell.angle_beta   90.00
_cell.angle_gamma   90.00
#
_symmetry.space_group_name_H-M   'P 1'
#
loop_
_entity.id
_entity.type
_entity.pdbx_description
1 polymer ?
#
loop_
_entity_poly.entity_id
_entity_poly.type
_entity_poly.pdbx_seq_one_letter_code
_entity_poly.pdbx_strand_id
1 'polypeptide(L)'
;MDINNQGLTDEQYEELEYLEKKSKKRGKDKQPLTEEEKKRLEELKKKKNNREAAISILRGISIRMPLLIYGAELSDESQDITIDNFASLIDPQSWEEFMPKGVTRQKFNSIKKYYDPEIFCAAGKRIRAMARAADKLSVEERIERITDIFSTFHNPDKETVLTPWRVVNMHLGDCLGGYNFFEKGYETTLSEPRFIDRGEVTANVFAPDSRILEINSKSGLYPLYMAYSIYRTRVKNSLFSVSSIEDEQRIWDKVVAENIFVICKTPMAKSITKRTLIGFRKAKVNTRYFEDLINQIKNKPEHFIKQVDKFITERTGIKNMKINAIVGNPPYQEVVAQKETANGQKVSVSIFQYFQTISDRLGRYTSLIYPGARWIHRSGKGLEQFGMSQINDPHLCFLKFFPDSTDVFKEVGIADGLSIVMKDTQKKSNGFRYVYSKKGKEVTIEANNPKEELFSLNPLDNEITDSLNCAIIKYGCLHDAILPRSLFSIESDFVEKNPMLVRDYHEGDNYDPESEIKLFTNDKAGKSGRAKWYIANKDVITTGREHLNRWKVIVSSANAGGQKRSNQIAIVDNHSAFGRSRVALKTFATEQEAKNFFKYATSEIIRFAFLLTDESLTSLAKKVPDLLDYSDESGIIDYNGDVNAQLYRLFGINKNNQLYIREVLSTKKETNL
;
A
#
# COMPACT_ATOMS: atom_id res chain seq x y z
N MET A 1 40.17 -15.38 -13.34
CA MET A 1 39.49 -14.33 -14.13
C MET A 1 38.47 -13.71 -13.19
N ASP A 2 38.86 -12.62 -12.58
CA ASP A 2 37.95 -11.88 -11.67
C ASP A 2 36.89 -11.21 -12.52
N ILE A 3 35.71 -11.79 -12.46
CA ILE A 3 34.53 -11.19 -13.10
C ILE A 3 34.04 -10.13 -12.16
N ASN A 4 34.35 -8.88 -12.48
CA ASN A 4 33.82 -7.72 -11.80
C ASN A 4 32.29 -7.81 -11.64
N ASN A 5 31.74 -7.27 -10.56
CA ASN A 5 30.33 -7.35 -10.17
C ASN A 5 29.30 -6.90 -11.23
N GLN A 6 29.73 -6.51 -12.43
CA GLN A 6 28.89 -5.87 -13.45
C GLN A 6 28.72 -6.63 -14.79
N GLY A 7 29.32 -7.80 -14.97
CA GLY A 7 29.18 -8.68 -16.18
C GLY A 7 29.92 -8.24 -17.41
N LEU A 8 30.79 -7.33 -17.21
CA LEU A 8 31.76 -6.84 -18.18
C LEU A 8 33.13 -7.25 -17.67
N THR A 9 34.08 -7.52 -18.59
CA THR A 9 35.49 -7.58 -18.21
C THR A 9 35.94 -6.20 -17.74
N ASP A 10 37.04 -6.11 -17.00
CA ASP A 10 37.55 -4.81 -16.53
C ASP A 10 37.81 -3.86 -17.71
N GLU A 11 38.33 -4.35 -18.81
CA GLU A 11 38.49 -3.60 -20.05
C GLU A 11 37.15 -3.10 -20.63
N GLN A 12 36.12 -3.95 -20.63
CA GLN A 12 34.79 -3.57 -21.11
C GLN A 12 34.10 -2.55 -20.18
N TYR A 13 34.42 -2.59 -18.90
CA TYR A 13 33.92 -1.63 -17.93
C TYR A 13 34.58 -0.26 -18.11
N GLU A 14 35.88 -0.20 -18.27
CA GLU A 14 36.62 1.01 -18.58
C GLU A 14 36.17 1.60 -19.91
N GLU A 15 35.97 0.77 -20.94
CA GLU A 15 35.43 1.15 -22.23
C GLU A 15 34.02 1.78 -22.09
N LEU A 16 33.13 1.16 -21.29
CA LEU A 16 31.80 1.68 -21.02
C LEU A 16 31.84 3.05 -20.32
N GLU A 17 32.66 3.18 -19.27
CA GLU A 17 32.84 4.47 -18.57
C GLU A 17 33.39 5.57 -19.50
N TYR A 18 34.36 5.21 -20.34
CA TYR A 18 34.94 6.13 -21.32
C TYR A 18 33.86 6.64 -22.30
N LEU A 19 33.11 5.71 -22.90
CA LEU A 19 32.05 6.04 -23.86
C LEU A 19 30.90 6.83 -23.21
N GLU A 20 30.54 6.52 -21.97
CA GLU A 20 29.53 7.29 -21.20
C GLU A 20 30.02 8.72 -20.88
N LYS A 21 31.28 8.86 -20.44
CA LYS A 21 31.87 10.17 -20.18
C LYS A 21 31.96 11.00 -21.46
N LYS A 22 32.34 10.39 -22.60
CA LYS A 22 32.38 11.03 -23.92
C LYS A 22 30.98 11.49 -24.37
N SER A 23 29.96 10.66 -24.15
CA SER A 23 28.56 10.99 -24.52
C SER A 23 27.96 12.13 -23.70
N LYS A 24 28.44 12.35 -22.45
CA LYS A 24 27.90 13.37 -21.51
C LYS A 24 28.63 14.73 -21.59
N LYS A 25 29.76 14.84 -22.28
CA LYS A 25 30.48 16.13 -22.43
C LYS A 25 29.62 17.17 -23.14
N ARG A 26 29.50 18.37 -22.55
CA ARG A 26 28.76 19.52 -23.09
C ARG A 26 29.74 20.68 -23.35
N GLY A 27 29.48 21.49 -24.36
CA GLY A 27 30.27 22.67 -24.67
C GLY A 27 31.24 22.51 -25.85
N LYS A 28 32.25 23.40 -25.96
CA LYS A 28 33.20 23.46 -27.08
C LYS A 28 34.06 22.22 -27.27
N ASP A 29 34.18 21.38 -26.22
CA ASP A 29 34.95 20.12 -26.23
C ASP A 29 34.07 18.87 -26.57
N LYS A 30 32.92 19.08 -27.17
CA LYS A 30 32.00 18.00 -27.57
C LYS A 30 32.58 17.23 -28.75
N GLN A 31 33.18 16.08 -28.51
CA GLN A 31 33.44 15.09 -29.56
C GLN A 31 32.24 14.15 -29.65
N PRO A 32 31.45 14.19 -30.75
CA PRO A 32 30.32 13.26 -30.90
C PRO A 32 30.85 11.84 -31.02
N LEU A 33 30.09 10.89 -30.44
CA LEU A 33 30.36 9.45 -30.61
C LEU A 33 30.22 9.10 -32.12
N THR A 34 31.13 8.32 -32.64
CA THR A 34 30.98 7.71 -33.97
C THR A 34 29.82 6.73 -33.97
N GLU A 35 29.33 6.31 -35.11
CA GLU A 35 28.26 5.30 -35.20
C GLU A 35 28.71 3.92 -34.62
N GLU A 36 29.97 3.56 -34.77
CA GLU A 36 30.54 2.39 -34.17
C GLU A 36 30.63 2.48 -32.67
N GLU A 37 31.06 3.62 -32.12
CA GLU A 37 31.06 3.92 -30.67
C GLU A 37 29.66 3.91 -30.06
N LYS A 38 28.66 4.45 -30.76
CA LYS A 38 27.26 4.39 -30.34
C LYS A 38 26.76 2.96 -30.25
N LYS A 39 26.99 2.17 -31.29
CA LYS A 39 26.62 0.75 -31.33
C LYS A 39 27.30 -0.02 -30.21
N ARG A 40 28.60 0.23 -30.01
CA ARG A 40 29.36 -0.39 -28.94
C ARG A 40 28.88 -0.01 -27.54
N LEU A 41 28.56 1.25 -27.33
CA LEU A 41 27.96 1.74 -26.08
C LEU A 41 26.61 1.06 -25.79
N GLU A 42 25.75 0.89 -26.79
CA GLU A 42 24.48 0.18 -26.65
C GLU A 42 24.67 -1.30 -26.33
N GLU A 43 25.65 -1.98 -26.99
CA GLU A 43 25.97 -3.37 -26.69
C GLU A 43 26.47 -3.57 -25.25
N LEU A 44 27.37 -2.72 -24.78
CA LEU A 44 27.90 -2.78 -23.42
C LEU A 44 26.81 -2.48 -22.38
N LYS A 45 25.97 -1.48 -22.63
CA LYS A 45 24.81 -1.18 -21.79
C LYS A 45 23.82 -2.34 -21.77
N LYS A 46 23.56 -2.97 -22.90
CA LYS A 46 22.67 -4.15 -22.98
C LYS A 46 23.21 -5.33 -22.21
N LYS A 47 24.53 -5.59 -22.27
CA LYS A 47 25.18 -6.64 -21.47
C LYS A 47 25.06 -6.35 -19.98
N LYS A 48 25.36 -5.12 -19.54
CA LYS A 48 25.23 -4.67 -18.15
C LYS A 48 23.80 -4.83 -17.63
N ASN A 49 22.82 -4.29 -18.37
CA ASN A 49 21.40 -4.36 -18.00
C ASN A 49 20.87 -5.80 -17.91
N ASN A 50 21.27 -6.67 -18.85
CA ASN A 50 20.86 -8.08 -18.84
C ASN A 50 21.38 -8.82 -17.60
N ARG A 51 22.58 -8.51 -17.16
CA ARG A 51 23.16 -9.12 -15.96
C ARG A 51 22.55 -8.55 -14.68
N GLU A 52 22.37 -7.25 -14.59
CA GLU A 52 21.67 -6.62 -13.45
C GLU A 52 20.26 -7.20 -13.31
N ALA A 53 19.56 -7.41 -14.41
CA ALA A 53 18.28 -8.07 -14.44
C ALA A 53 18.36 -9.53 -13.96
N ALA A 54 19.38 -10.28 -14.38
CA ALA A 54 19.60 -11.66 -13.95
C ALA A 54 19.94 -11.74 -12.45
N ILE A 55 20.80 -10.87 -11.94
CA ILE A 55 21.14 -10.78 -10.51
C ILE A 55 19.90 -10.40 -9.69
N SER A 56 19.10 -9.46 -10.17
CA SER A 56 17.85 -9.07 -9.49
C SER A 56 16.87 -10.24 -9.40
N ILE A 57 16.74 -11.03 -10.47
CA ILE A 57 15.92 -12.25 -10.49
C ILE A 57 16.47 -13.28 -9.50
N LEU A 58 17.77 -13.55 -9.52
CA LEU A 58 18.42 -14.51 -8.61
C LEU A 58 18.22 -14.11 -7.15
N ARG A 59 18.43 -12.84 -6.80
CA ARG A 59 18.14 -12.31 -5.47
C ARG A 59 16.68 -12.50 -5.09
N GLY A 60 15.76 -12.13 -5.99
CA GLY A 60 14.34 -12.28 -5.78
C GLY A 60 13.90 -13.72 -5.53
N ILE A 61 14.54 -14.70 -6.17
CA ILE A 61 14.30 -16.13 -5.94
C ILE A 61 14.92 -16.57 -4.61
N SER A 62 16.19 -16.22 -4.36
CA SER A 62 16.93 -16.63 -3.15
C SER A 62 16.22 -16.21 -1.86
N ILE A 63 15.63 -15.01 -1.82
CA ILE A 63 14.87 -14.50 -0.67
C ILE A 63 13.65 -15.39 -0.37
N ARG A 64 13.06 -16.03 -1.38
CA ARG A 64 11.84 -16.84 -1.26
C ARG A 64 12.08 -18.32 -0.98
N MET A 65 13.24 -18.83 -1.39
CA MET A 65 13.58 -20.24 -1.24
C MET A 65 13.48 -20.77 0.19
N PRO A 66 13.95 -20.06 1.23
CA PRO A 66 13.88 -20.54 2.60
C PRO A 66 12.46 -20.86 3.05
N LEU A 67 11.50 -20.00 2.73
CA LEU A 67 10.10 -20.21 3.06
C LEU A 67 9.49 -21.40 2.31
N LEU A 68 9.81 -21.55 1.04
CA LEU A 68 9.34 -22.66 0.21
C LEU A 68 9.96 -23.98 0.66
N ILE A 69 11.23 -24.00 1.06
CA ILE A 69 11.89 -25.16 1.66
C ILE A 69 11.26 -25.54 3.00
N TYR A 70 10.95 -24.55 3.83
CA TYR A 70 10.24 -24.75 5.10
C TYR A 70 8.88 -25.41 4.88
N GLY A 71 8.12 -24.96 3.88
CA GLY A 71 6.79 -25.46 3.56
C GLY A 71 6.75 -26.74 2.73
N ALA A 72 7.81 -27.11 2.03
CA ALA A 72 7.80 -28.25 1.11
C ALA A 72 7.41 -29.55 1.81
N GLU A 73 6.45 -30.28 1.23
CA GLU A 73 6.05 -31.62 1.65
C GLU A 73 6.84 -32.66 0.82
N LEU A 74 7.49 -33.56 1.49
CA LEU A 74 8.23 -34.66 0.91
C LEU A 74 7.47 -35.96 1.16
N SER A 75 7.45 -36.84 0.16
CA SER A 75 6.93 -38.20 0.30
C SER A 75 7.74 -39.04 1.29
N ASP A 76 9.06 -38.81 1.29
CA ASP A 76 10.00 -39.30 2.27
C ASP A 76 10.71 -38.13 2.95
N GLU A 77 10.42 -37.92 4.24
CA GLU A 77 10.98 -36.82 5.02
C GLU A 77 12.50 -36.91 5.25
N SER A 78 13.13 -38.09 4.93
CA SER A 78 14.58 -38.26 4.93
C SER A 78 15.24 -37.73 3.67
N GLN A 79 14.48 -37.49 2.58
CA GLN A 79 14.99 -37.00 1.33
C GLN A 79 15.44 -35.54 1.43
N ASP A 80 16.58 -35.25 0.80
CA ASP A 80 17.08 -33.88 0.72
C ASP A 80 16.34 -33.05 -0.33
N ILE A 81 16.16 -31.77 -0.03
CA ILE A 81 15.72 -30.78 -1.00
C ILE A 81 16.98 -30.25 -1.69
N THR A 82 17.14 -30.62 -2.95
CA THR A 82 18.24 -30.18 -3.81
C THR A 82 17.75 -29.11 -4.78
N ILE A 83 18.68 -28.36 -5.38
CA ILE A 83 18.32 -27.37 -6.42
C ILE A 83 17.62 -28.02 -7.62
N ASP A 84 17.88 -29.30 -7.87
CA ASP A 84 17.29 -30.03 -8.99
C ASP A 84 15.86 -30.48 -8.74
N ASN A 85 15.52 -30.93 -7.53
CA ASN A 85 14.17 -31.35 -7.19
C ASN A 85 13.30 -30.21 -6.67
N PHE A 86 13.87 -29.06 -6.30
CA PHE A 86 13.15 -27.93 -5.68
C PHE A 86 11.93 -27.48 -6.47
N ALA A 87 12.10 -27.27 -7.80
CA ALA A 87 11.00 -26.78 -8.63
C ALA A 87 9.83 -27.78 -8.77
N SER A 88 10.09 -29.08 -8.66
CA SER A 88 9.07 -30.13 -8.74
C SER A 88 8.25 -30.27 -7.45
N LEU A 89 8.82 -29.85 -6.32
CA LEU A 89 8.15 -29.89 -5.01
C LEU A 89 7.10 -28.79 -4.81
N ILE A 90 7.04 -27.79 -5.71
CA ILE A 90 6.15 -26.65 -5.59
C ILE A 90 5.10 -26.79 -6.69
N ASP A 91 3.82 -26.79 -6.34
CA ASP A 91 2.73 -26.82 -7.31
C ASP A 91 2.65 -25.52 -8.13
N PRO A 92 1.95 -25.52 -9.31
CA PRO A 92 1.90 -24.35 -10.18
C PRO A 92 1.30 -23.08 -9.53
N GLN A 93 0.25 -23.22 -8.73
CA GLN A 93 -0.41 -22.09 -8.07
C GLN A 93 0.50 -21.48 -7.00
N SER A 94 1.17 -22.31 -6.22
CA SER A 94 2.16 -21.88 -5.23
C SER A 94 3.39 -21.26 -5.88
N TRP A 95 3.81 -21.77 -7.04
CA TRP A 95 4.90 -21.17 -7.80
C TRP A 95 4.53 -19.72 -8.20
N GLU A 96 3.34 -19.50 -8.72
CA GLU A 96 2.85 -18.18 -9.11
C GLU A 96 2.72 -17.23 -7.92
N GLU A 97 2.27 -17.73 -6.76
CA GLU A 97 2.11 -16.91 -5.56
C GLU A 97 3.43 -16.47 -4.94
N PHE A 98 4.40 -17.39 -4.85
CA PHE A 98 5.61 -17.16 -4.07
C PHE A 98 6.84 -16.79 -4.91
N MET A 99 6.86 -17.03 -6.22
CA MET A 99 8.00 -16.67 -7.06
C MET A 99 7.89 -15.25 -7.62
N PRO A 100 9.02 -14.60 -7.98
CA PRO A 100 8.98 -13.29 -8.62
C PRO A 100 8.16 -13.32 -9.91
N LYS A 101 7.40 -12.27 -10.18
CA LYS A 101 6.63 -12.13 -11.42
C LYS A 101 7.48 -12.42 -12.66
N GLY A 102 6.95 -13.25 -13.55
CA GLY A 102 7.60 -13.61 -14.79
C GLY A 102 8.74 -14.65 -14.66
N VAL A 103 8.98 -15.18 -13.46
CA VAL A 103 9.89 -16.31 -13.26
C VAL A 103 9.13 -17.64 -13.44
N THR A 104 9.08 -18.13 -14.66
CA THR A 104 8.56 -19.47 -14.96
C THR A 104 9.53 -20.55 -14.47
N ARG A 105 9.03 -21.80 -14.34
CA ARG A 105 9.91 -22.94 -14.03
C ARG A 105 11.00 -23.15 -15.09
N GLN A 106 10.70 -22.89 -16.37
CA GLN A 106 11.70 -22.95 -17.45
C GLN A 106 12.81 -21.92 -17.22
N LYS A 107 12.43 -20.66 -16.87
CA LYS A 107 13.39 -19.61 -16.57
C LYS A 107 14.22 -19.95 -15.32
N PHE A 108 13.60 -20.48 -14.27
CA PHE A 108 14.32 -20.98 -13.10
C PHE A 108 15.33 -22.07 -13.49
N ASN A 109 14.92 -23.07 -14.26
CA ASN A 109 15.82 -24.15 -14.72
C ASN A 109 17.00 -23.66 -15.56
N SER A 110 16.84 -22.56 -16.30
CA SER A 110 17.93 -21.95 -17.07
C SER A 110 18.96 -21.22 -16.19
N ILE A 111 18.54 -20.73 -15.01
CA ILE A 111 19.39 -19.94 -14.11
C ILE A 111 19.82 -20.70 -12.85
N LYS A 112 19.26 -21.88 -12.55
CA LYS A 112 19.62 -22.68 -11.36
C LYS A 112 21.11 -23.07 -11.33
N LYS A 113 21.79 -23.12 -12.49
CA LYS A 113 23.24 -23.35 -12.61
C LYS A 113 24.11 -22.29 -11.92
N TYR A 114 23.57 -21.14 -11.57
CA TYR A 114 24.26 -20.09 -10.83
C TYR A 114 24.20 -20.26 -9.32
N TYR A 115 23.43 -21.24 -8.83
CA TYR A 115 23.41 -21.61 -7.43
C TYR A 115 24.43 -22.73 -7.16
N ASP A 116 25.08 -22.63 -6.02
CA ASP A 116 25.90 -23.73 -5.52
C ASP A 116 24.97 -24.82 -4.95
N PRO A 117 24.99 -26.06 -5.52
CA PRO A 117 24.11 -27.14 -5.09
C PRO A 117 24.35 -27.60 -3.66
N GLU A 118 25.60 -27.57 -3.19
CA GLU A 118 25.93 -27.99 -1.83
C GLU A 118 25.46 -26.96 -0.80
N ILE A 119 25.72 -25.69 -1.06
CA ILE A 119 25.25 -24.61 -0.19
C ILE A 119 23.71 -24.59 -0.13
N PHE A 120 23.03 -24.79 -1.28
CA PHE A 120 21.57 -24.86 -1.32
C PHE A 120 21.03 -26.00 -0.47
N CYS A 121 21.59 -27.21 -0.65
CA CYS A 121 21.20 -28.39 0.09
C CYS A 121 21.46 -28.23 1.61
N ALA A 122 22.63 -27.71 1.98
CA ALA A 122 23.00 -27.46 3.38
C ALA A 122 22.07 -26.44 4.04
N ALA A 123 21.73 -25.34 3.35
CA ALA A 123 20.78 -24.35 3.86
C ALA A 123 19.37 -24.96 4.06
N GLY A 124 18.93 -25.79 3.11
CA GLY A 124 17.65 -26.50 3.20
C GLY A 124 17.60 -27.46 4.39
N LYS A 125 18.64 -28.25 4.57
CA LYS A 125 18.79 -29.15 5.74
C LYS A 125 18.74 -28.36 7.05
N ARG A 126 19.48 -27.27 7.14
CA ARG A 126 19.51 -26.41 8.34
C ARG A 126 18.15 -25.88 8.71
N ILE A 127 17.39 -25.30 7.78
CA ILE A 127 16.05 -24.75 8.00
C ILE A 127 15.11 -25.84 8.55
N ARG A 128 15.09 -27.01 7.90
CA ARG A 128 14.23 -28.13 8.29
C ARG A 128 14.65 -28.75 9.62
N ALA A 129 15.97 -28.86 9.87
CA ALA A 129 16.48 -29.34 11.16
C ALA A 129 16.12 -28.43 12.32
N MET A 130 16.25 -27.10 12.14
CA MET A 130 15.83 -26.11 13.14
C MET A 130 14.35 -26.23 13.46
N ALA A 131 13.50 -26.35 12.44
CA ALA A 131 12.07 -26.48 12.60
C ALA A 131 11.68 -27.81 13.31
N ARG A 132 12.35 -28.91 13.01
CA ARG A 132 12.14 -30.19 13.70
C ARG A 132 12.65 -30.19 15.15
N ALA A 133 13.76 -29.50 15.39
CA ALA A 133 14.28 -29.34 16.76
C ALA A 133 13.29 -28.53 17.62
N ALA A 134 12.64 -27.53 17.05
CA ALA A 134 11.59 -26.75 17.73
C ALA A 134 10.41 -27.62 18.20
N ASP A 135 10.08 -28.69 17.50
CA ASP A 135 8.97 -29.58 17.85
C ASP A 135 9.20 -30.38 19.15
N LYS A 136 10.39 -30.34 19.72
CA LYS A 136 10.75 -30.98 20.99
C LYS A 136 10.79 -30.03 22.18
N LEU A 137 10.51 -28.78 21.96
CA LEU A 137 10.56 -27.70 22.95
C LEU A 137 9.18 -27.49 23.60
N SER A 138 9.14 -26.73 24.69
CA SER A 138 7.91 -26.18 25.25
C SER A 138 7.15 -25.35 24.22
N VAL A 139 5.89 -25.04 24.47
CA VAL A 139 5.06 -24.29 23.52
C VAL A 139 5.65 -22.90 23.29
N GLU A 140 6.08 -22.21 24.34
CA GLU A 140 6.68 -20.87 24.26
C GLU A 140 8.01 -20.89 23.48
N GLU A 141 8.94 -21.74 23.87
CA GLU A 141 10.24 -21.88 23.20
C GLU A 141 10.08 -22.26 21.72
N ARG A 142 9.10 -23.12 21.43
CA ARG A 142 8.77 -23.47 20.03
C ARG A 142 8.30 -22.27 19.25
N ILE A 143 7.40 -21.44 19.80
CA ILE A 143 6.92 -20.22 19.13
C ILE A 143 8.08 -19.28 18.88
N GLU A 144 8.93 -19.03 19.86
CA GLU A 144 10.13 -18.21 19.71
C GLU A 144 11.01 -18.72 18.57
N ARG A 145 11.33 -20.02 18.57
CA ARG A 145 12.16 -20.62 17.53
C ARG A 145 11.54 -20.54 16.13
N ILE A 146 10.24 -20.76 15.99
CA ILE A 146 9.55 -20.66 14.71
C ILE A 146 9.53 -19.19 14.22
N THR A 147 9.27 -18.26 15.12
CA THR A 147 9.25 -16.83 14.75
C THR A 147 10.64 -16.29 14.41
N ASP A 148 11.70 -16.82 15.03
CA ASP A 148 13.09 -16.56 14.65
C ASP A 148 13.38 -17.04 13.21
N ILE A 149 12.91 -18.24 12.87
CA ILE A 149 13.03 -18.75 11.49
C ILE A 149 12.33 -17.79 10.53
N PHE A 150 11.11 -17.35 10.86
CA PHE A 150 10.36 -16.38 10.03
C PHE A 150 11.05 -15.01 9.94
N SER A 151 11.77 -14.56 10.96
CA SER A 151 12.50 -13.31 10.95
C SER A 151 13.62 -13.27 9.90
N THR A 152 14.12 -14.45 9.51
CA THR A 152 15.13 -14.60 8.45
C THR A 152 14.54 -14.53 7.03
N PHE A 153 13.21 -14.60 6.89
CA PHE A 153 12.54 -14.56 5.60
C PHE A 153 12.21 -13.10 5.24
N HIS A 154 12.83 -12.59 4.18
CA HIS A 154 12.59 -11.24 3.71
C HIS A 154 11.36 -11.16 2.81
N ASN A 155 10.65 -10.03 2.88
CA ASN A 155 9.54 -9.74 1.99
C ASN A 155 10.05 -9.39 0.60
N PRO A 156 9.65 -10.16 -0.41
CA PRO A 156 10.24 -10.03 -1.74
C PRO A 156 9.70 -8.85 -2.55
N ASP A 157 8.45 -8.46 -2.35
CA ASP A 157 7.81 -7.38 -3.07
C ASP A 157 6.52 -6.90 -2.35
N LYS A 158 5.90 -5.86 -2.90
CA LYS A 158 4.67 -5.24 -2.34
C LYS A 158 3.42 -6.13 -2.45
N GLU A 159 3.46 -7.16 -3.29
CA GLU A 159 2.28 -7.99 -3.56
C GLU A 159 2.24 -9.24 -2.70
N THR A 160 3.40 -9.71 -2.23
CA THR A 160 3.54 -10.93 -1.41
C THR A 160 4.15 -10.59 -0.05
N VAL A 161 3.52 -9.72 0.70
CA VAL A 161 3.97 -9.37 2.06
C VAL A 161 3.63 -10.49 3.01
N LEU A 162 4.67 -11.08 3.63
CA LEU A 162 4.53 -11.90 4.83
C LEU A 162 4.42 -10.95 6.02
N THR A 163 3.36 -11.07 6.79
CA THR A 163 3.18 -10.22 7.97
C THR A 163 4.19 -10.62 9.05
N PRO A 164 5.13 -9.74 9.44
CA PRO A 164 6.11 -10.06 10.47
C PRO A 164 5.46 -10.33 11.81
N TRP A 165 6.10 -11.16 12.66
CA TRP A 165 5.60 -11.50 14.00
C TRP A 165 5.33 -10.26 14.86
N ARG A 166 6.20 -9.25 14.77
CA ARG A 166 6.03 -7.95 15.42
C ARG A 166 4.68 -7.30 15.05
N VAL A 167 4.36 -7.30 13.75
CA VAL A 167 3.13 -6.67 13.24
C VAL A 167 1.89 -7.45 13.68
N VAL A 168 1.94 -8.79 13.69
CA VAL A 168 0.85 -9.62 14.20
C VAL A 168 0.57 -9.30 15.67
N ASN A 169 1.62 -9.19 16.50
CA ASN A 169 1.51 -8.87 17.92
C ASN A 169 0.95 -7.46 18.15
N MET A 170 1.42 -6.47 17.36
CA MET A 170 0.90 -5.10 17.42
C MET A 170 -0.57 -5.06 17.01
N HIS A 171 -0.91 -5.61 15.87
CA HIS A 171 -2.28 -5.62 15.35
C HIS A 171 -3.26 -6.25 16.33
N LEU A 172 -3.00 -7.49 16.72
CA LEU A 172 -3.94 -8.24 17.56
C LEU A 172 -3.94 -7.74 19.02
N GLY A 173 -2.78 -7.35 19.55
CA GLY A 173 -2.67 -6.75 20.88
C GLY A 173 -3.45 -5.45 21.01
N ASP A 174 -3.43 -4.61 19.97
CA ASP A 174 -4.17 -3.34 19.97
C ASP A 174 -5.68 -3.54 19.87
N CYS A 175 -6.14 -4.54 19.11
CA CYS A 175 -7.56 -4.78 18.84
C CYS A 175 -8.23 -5.77 19.78
N LEU A 176 -7.64 -6.94 19.92
CA LEU A 176 -8.26 -8.09 20.58
C LEU A 176 -7.64 -8.39 21.94
N GLY A 177 -6.42 -7.94 22.20
CA GLY A 177 -5.65 -8.30 23.38
C GLY A 177 -5.02 -9.69 23.27
N GLY A 178 -4.99 -10.44 24.37
CA GLY A 178 -4.34 -11.74 24.46
C GLY A 178 -2.89 -11.69 24.93
N TYR A 179 -2.14 -12.80 24.78
CA TYR A 179 -0.76 -12.88 25.20
C TYR A 179 0.20 -12.38 24.12
N ASN A 180 0.94 -11.34 24.42
CA ASN A 180 1.78 -10.59 23.50
C ASN A 180 3.26 -10.80 23.81
N PHE A 181 4.04 -11.11 22.78
CA PHE A 181 5.46 -11.44 22.89
C PHE A 181 6.38 -10.22 22.85
N PHE A 182 5.82 -9.01 22.74
CA PHE A 182 6.59 -7.78 22.62
C PHE A 182 6.27 -6.82 23.79
N GLU A 183 7.24 -5.97 24.12
CA GLU A 183 7.02 -4.82 24.95
C GLU A 183 5.99 -3.84 24.34
N LYS A 184 5.65 -2.79 25.07
CA LYS A 184 4.60 -1.83 24.66
C LYS A 184 4.91 -1.08 23.36
N GLY A 185 6.19 -0.89 23.03
CA GLY A 185 6.66 -0.24 21.80
C GLY A 185 6.78 -1.16 20.60
N TYR A 186 6.65 -2.48 20.79
CA TYR A 186 6.82 -3.50 19.74
C TYR A 186 8.19 -3.54 19.05
N GLU A 187 9.23 -3.04 19.72
CA GLU A 187 10.62 -3.10 19.19
C GLU A 187 11.39 -4.26 19.79
N THR A 188 11.10 -4.63 21.04
CA THR A 188 11.83 -5.67 21.78
C THR A 188 10.92 -6.81 22.17
N THR A 189 11.40 -8.04 22.00
CA THR A 189 10.70 -9.25 22.47
C THR A 189 10.87 -9.42 23.99
N LEU A 190 9.84 -9.96 24.64
CA LEU A 190 9.82 -10.27 26.06
C LEU A 190 10.22 -11.73 26.29
N SER A 191 10.93 -12.01 27.38
CA SER A 191 11.21 -13.39 27.84
C SER A 191 9.94 -14.14 28.22
N GLU A 192 8.95 -13.42 28.77
CA GLU A 192 7.61 -13.95 29.07
C GLU A 192 6.54 -13.09 28.40
N PRO A 193 5.61 -13.68 27.64
CA PRO A 193 4.53 -12.95 26.99
C PRO A 193 3.61 -12.26 28.00
N ARG A 194 3.38 -10.96 27.80
CA ARG A 194 2.47 -10.18 28.64
C ARG A 194 1.02 -10.32 28.20
N PHE A 195 0.10 -10.36 29.16
CA PHE A 195 -1.33 -10.37 28.87
C PHE A 195 -1.84 -8.94 28.64
N ILE A 196 -2.52 -8.73 27.51
CA ILE A 196 -3.21 -7.48 27.18
C ILE A 196 -4.69 -7.74 27.29
N ASP A 197 -5.36 -7.01 28.19
CA ASP A 197 -6.81 -7.12 28.36
C ASP A 197 -7.53 -5.96 27.64
N ARG A 198 -8.46 -6.31 26.75
CA ARG A 198 -9.40 -5.42 26.07
C ARG A 198 -10.84 -5.65 26.56
N GLY A 199 -11.00 -6.13 27.78
CA GLY A 199 -12.28 -6.37 28.40
C GLY A 199 -13.06 -7.51 27.75
N GLU A 200 -14.34 -7.27 27.46
CA GLU A 200 -15.26 -8.26 26.90
C GLU A 200 -14.74 -8.87 25.58
N VAL A 201 -14.06 -8.07 24.75
CA VAL A 201 -13.46 -8.55 23.48
C VAL A 201 -12.45 -9.66 23.76
N THR A 202 -11.50 -9.41 24.66
CA THR A 202 -10.46 -10.39 25.01
C THR A 202 -11.07 -11.66 25.62
N ALA A 203 -12.03 -11.50 26.52
CA ALA A 203 -12.71 -12.62 27.17
C ALA A 203 -13.45 -13.52 26.16
N ASN A 204 -14.15 -12.91 25.19
CA ASN A 204 -14.91 -13.65 24.19
C ASN A 204 -14.04 -14.27 23.09
N VAL A 205 -13.00 -13.57 22.67
CA VAL A 205 -12.13 -14.02 21.56
C VAL A 205 -11.21 -15.15 22.01
N PHE A 206 -10.69 -15.10 23.24
CA PHE A 206 -9.75 -16.10 23.77
C PHE A 206 -10.39 -17.07 24.76
N ALA A 207 -11.72 -17.19 24.75
CA ALA A 207 -12.41 -18.22 25.51
C ALA A 207 -11.95 -19.62 25.08
N PRO A 208 -11.96 -20.66 26.01
CA PRO A 208 -11.49 -21.99 25.69
C PRO A 208 -12.20 -22.68 24.52
N ASP A 209 -13.45 -22.31 24.25
CA ASP A 209 -14.30 -22.86 23.19
C ASP A 209 -14.44 -21.92 21.97
N SER A 210 -13.75 -20.79 21.98
CA SER A 210 -13.81 -19.83 20.86
C SER A 210 -13.24 -20.42 19.57
N ARG A 211 -13.70 -19.91 18.43
CA ARG A 211 -13.31 -20.35 17.10
C ARG A 211 -12.81 -19.18 16.28
N ILE A 212 -11.62 -19.34 15.73
CA ILE A 212 -10.88 -18.32 15.03
C ILE A 212 -10.69 -18.75 13.58
N LEU A 213 -10.91 -17.82 12.65
CA LEU A 213 -10.67 -18.04 11.22
C LEU A 213 -9.67 -17.01 10.69
N GLU A 214 -8.67 -17.48 9.96
CA GLU A 214 -7.87 -16.63 9.06
C GLU A 214 -8.21 -16.97 7.61
N ILE A 215 -8.44 -15.93 6.78
CA ILE A 215 -8.71 -16.08 5.34
C ILE A 215 -7.49 -15.53 4.57
N ASN A 216 -6.94 -16.34 3.69
CA ASN A 216 -5.73 -16.08 2.92
C ASN A 216 -4.43 -16.07 3.75
N SER A 217 -4.31 -17.03 4.66
CA SER A 217 -3.04 -17.24 5.38
C SER A 217 -1.90 -17.60 4.44
N LYS A 218 -0.72 -17.05 4.70
CA LYS A 218 0.52 -17.38 4.00
C LYS A 218 1.57 -17.98 4.93
N SER A 219 1.64 -17.49 6.17
CA SER A 219 2.66 -17.88 7.16
C SER A 219 2.10 -18.65 8.34
N GLY A 220 0.82 -18.47 8.67
CA GLY A 220 0.20 -19.01 9.87
C GLY A 220 0.53 -18.26 11.16
N LEU A 221 1.14 -17.07 11.09
CA LEU A 221 1.53 -16.33 12.30
C LEU A 221 0.32 -15.68 13.01
N TYR A 222 -0.73 -15.27 12.31
CA TYR A 222 -1.99 -14.86 12.95
C TYR A 222 -2.63 -15.99 13.73
N PRO A 223 -2.86 -17.18 13.16
CA PRO A 223 -3.36 -18.33 13.89
C PRO A 223 -2.44 -18.74 15.04
N LEU A 224 -1.13 -18.59 14.91
CA LEU A 224 -0.16 -18.90 15.97
C LEU A 224 -0.39 -18.03 17.22
N TYR A 225 -0.56 -16.71 17.05
CA TYR A 225 -0.88 -15.79 18.14
C TYR A 225 -2.21 -16.12 18.82
N MET A 226 -3.23 -16.39 18.00
CA MET A 226 -4.57 -16.71 18.49
C MET A 226 -4.57 -18.04 19.24
N ALA A 227 -3.93 -19.07 18.68
CA ALA A 227 -3.80 -20.38 19.34
C ALA A 227 -3.06 -20.27 20.68
N TYR A 228 -1.97 -19.48 20.73
CA TYR A 228 -1.22 -19.33 21.97
C TYR A 228 -2.05 -18.64 23.07
N SER A 229 -2.78 -17.61 22.74
CA SER A 229 -3.63 -16.92 23.71
C SER A 229 -4.75 -17.82 24.26
N ILE A 230 -5.36 -18.65 23.40
CA ILE A 230 -6.35 -19.64 23.83
C ILE A 230 -5.69 -20.77 24.64
N TYR A 231 -4.50 -21.25 24.23
CA TYR A 231 -3.72 -22.23 24.96
C TYR A 231 -3.44 -21.77 26.39
N ARG A 232 -2.95 -20.54 26.57
CA ARG A 232 -2.69 -19.97 27.91
C ARG A 232 -3.98 -19.89 28.76
N THR A 233 -5.10 -19.56 28.15
CA THR A 233 -6.41 -19.55 28.83
C THR A 233 -6.81 -20.95 29.25
N ARG A 234 -6.62 -21.98 28.41
CA ARG A 234 -6.89 -23.38 28.76
C ARG A 234 -5.96 -23.89 29.85
N VAL A 235 -4.67 -23.57 29.80
CA VAL A 235 -3.69 -23.94 30.86
C VAL A 235 -4.10 -23.32 32.19
N LYS A 236 -4.43 -22.02 32.22
CA LYS A 236 -4.88 -21.30 33.43
C LYS A 236 -6.15 -21.91 34.04
N ASN A 237 -7.06 -22.40 33.20
CA ASN A 237 -8.33 -23.01 33.62
C ASN A 237 -8.24 -24.53 33.83
N SER A 238 -7.05 -25.13 33.66
CA SER A 238 -6.85 -26.56 33.83
C SER A 238 -6.95 -26.95 35.33
N LEU A 239 -7.67 -27.99 35.61
CA LEU A 239 -7.73 -28.60 36.93
C LEU A 239 -6.49 -29.46 37.26
N PHE A 240 -5.67 -29.75 36.26
CA PHE A 240 -4.46 -30.56 36.37
C PHE A 240 -3.23 -29.68 36.19
N SER A 241 -2.17 -29.99 36.97
CA SER A 241 -0.89 -29.31 36.74
C SER A 241 -0.31 -29.75 35.39
N VAL A 242 0.05 -28.78 34.56
CA VAL A 242 0.79 -29.03 33.33
C VAL A 242 2.26 -29.07 33.71
N SER A 243 2.85 -30.27 33.73
CA SER A 243 4.19 -30.48 34.29
C SER A 243 5.21 -31.05 33.30
N SER A 244 4.77 -31.39 32.10
CA SER A 244 5.64 -31.93 31.06
C SER A 244 5.41 -31.25 29.71
N ILE A 245 6.42 -31.28 28.83
CA ILE A 245 6.32 -30.84 27.45
C ILE A 245 5.23 -31.59 26.67
N GLU A 246 5.05 -32.88 26.98
CA GLU A 246 3.99 -33.72 26.39
C GLU A 246 2.59 -33.23 26.77
N ASP A 247 2.39 -32.79 28.01
CA ASP A 247 1.12 -32.21 28.45
C ASP A 247 0.83 -30.89 27.76
N GLU A 248 1.83 -30.01 27.67
CA GLU A 248 1.74 -28.75 26.92
C GLU A 248 1.36 -29.00 25.46
N GLN A 249 2.07 -29.91 24.80
CA GLN A 249 1.83 -30.23 23.39
C GLN A 249 0.45 -30.85 23.18
N ARG A 250 -0.05 -31.67 24.11
CA ARG A 250 -1.41 -32.23 24.05
C ARG A 250 -2.47 -31.13 24.11
N ILE A 251 -2.32 -30.17 25.02
CA ILE A 251 -3.24 -29.04 25.15
C ILE A 251 -3.15 -28.15 23.87
N TRP A 252 -1.93 -27.89 23.40
CA TRP A 252 -1.69 -27.14 22.19
C TRP A 252 -2.34 -27.77 20.95
N ASP A 253 -2.13 -29.08 20.76
CA ASP A 253 -2.70 -29.80 19.62
C ASP A 253 -4.22 -29.82 19.68
N LYS A 254 -4.81 -29.89 20.88
CA LYS A 254 -6.25 -29.76 21.07
C LYS A 254 -6.76 -28.37 20.73
N VAL A 255 -6.04 -27.31 21.13
CA VAL A 255 -6.39 -25.91 20.73
C VAL A 255 -6.35 -25.75 19.22
N VAL A 256 -5.28 -26.20 18.56
CA VAL A 256 -5.16 -26.10 17.08
C VAL A 256 -6.28 -26.87 16.38
N ALA A 257 -6.65 -28.05 16.89
CA ALA A 257 -7.68 -28.89 16.27
C ALA A 257 -9.12 -28.42 16.51
N GLU A 258 -9.39 -27.72 17.61
CA GLU A 258 -10.76 -27.33 18.01
C GLU A 258 -11.07 -25.85 17.76
N ASN A 259 -10.06 -24.97 17.91
CA ASN A 259 -10.26 -23.53 17.91
C ASN A 259 -9.81 -22.84 16.61
N ILE A 260 -8.84 -23.39 15.88
CA ILE A 260 -8.17 -22.70 14.80
C ILE A 260 -8.60 -23.25 13.44
N PHE A 261 -9.09 -22.37 12.57
CA PHE A 261 -9.48 -22.65 11.18
C PHE A 261 -8.72 -21.72 10.26
N VAL A 262 -8.18 -22.25 9.16
CA VAL A 262 -7.38 -21.47 8.24
C VAL A 262 -7.71 -21.79 6.79
N ILE A 263 -7.98 -20.78 6.02
CA ILE A 263 -8.16 -20.86 4.58
C ILE A 263 -6.94 -20.24 3.91
N CYS A 264 -6.32 -20.99 3.02
CA CYS A 264 -5.15 -20.59 2.24
C CYS A 264 -5.52 -20.46 0.75
N LYS A 265 -4.74 -19.69 0.03
CA LYS A 265 -4.90 -19.52 -1.42
C LYS A 265 -4.25 -20.67 -2.21
N THR A 266 -3.19 -21.27 -1.66
CA THR A 266 -2.37 -22.27 -2.36
C THR A 266 -2.03 -23.45 -1.45
N PRO A 267 -1.69 -24.64 -2.03
CA PRO A 267 -1.23 -25.79 -1.27
C PRO A 267 0.01 -25.50 -0.42
N MET A 268 0.97 -24.73 -0.94
CA MET A 268 2.19 -24.36 -0.20
C MET A 268 1.86 -23.49 1.02
N ALA A 269 1.00 -22.48 0.87
CA ALA A 269 0.57 -21.66 1.99
C ALA A 269 -0.11 -22.50 3.09
N LYS A 270 -0.92 -23.49 2.70
CA LYS A 270 -1.52 -24.48 3.62
C LYS A 270 -0.45 -25.28 4.34
N SER A 271 0.56 -25.78 3.63
CA SER A 271 1.65 -26.56 4.22
C SER A 271 2.50 -25.71 5.17
N ILE A 272 2.87 -24.50 4.79
CA ILE A 272 3.58 -23.54 5.64
C ILE A 272 2.78 -23.30 6.94
N THR A 273 1.50 -22.98 6.83
CA THR A 273 0.61 -22.73 7.97
C THR A 273 0.54 -23.95 8.91
N LYS A 274 0.40 -25.17 8.37
CA LYS A 274 0.40 -26.40 9.14
C LYS A 274 1.72 -26.55 9.91
N ARG A 275 2.87 -26.33 9.27
CA ARG A 275 4.18 -26.42 9.92
C ARG A 275 4.36 -25.34 11.00
N THR A 276 3.87 -24.14 10.77
CA THR A 276 3.88 -23.07 11.78
C THR A 276 3.13 -23.48 13.04
N LEU A 277 1.95 -24.09 12.90
CA LEU A 277 1.11 -24.48 14.03
C LEU A 277 1.59 -25.73 14.76
N ILE A 278 1.93 -26.81 14.04
CA ILE A 278 2.23 -28.11 14.65
C ILE A 278 3.59 -28.70 14.27
N GLY A 279 4.37 -28.02 13.40
CA GLY A 279 5.66 -28.52 12.92
C GLY A 279 5.52 -29.77 12.07
N PHE A 280 6.41 -30.73 12.30
CA PHE A 280 6.41 -32.03 11.63
C PHE A 280 5.64 -33.11 12.39
N ARG A 281 5.02 -32.75 13.53
CA ARG A 281 4.23 -33.67 14.34
C ARG A 281 2.95 -34.11 13.60
N LYS A 282 2.45 -35.29 13.96
CA LYS A 282 1.20 -35.83 13.45
C LYS A 282 0.04 -35.39 14.36
N ALA A 283 -0.49 -34.17 14.10
CA ALA A 283 -1.64 -33.64 14.82
C ALA A 283 -2.69 -33.11 13.81
N LYS A 284 -3.94 -33.01 14.29
CA LYS A 284 -5.06 -32.50 13.47
C LYS A 284 -4.94 -30.98 13.34
N VAL A 285 -5.00 -30.46 12.11
CA VAL A 285 -5.02 -29.03 11.80
C VAL A 285 -6.16 -28.75 10.83
N ASN A 286 -6.97 -27.73 11.10
CA ASN A 286 -8.06 -27.34 10.22
C ASN A 286 -7.56 -26.30 9.20
N THR A 287 -6.73 -26.75 8.28
CA THR A 287 -6.25 -25.93 7.16
C THR A 287 -6.79 -26.46 5.82
N ARG A 288 -7.18 -25.56 4.95
CA ARG A 288 -7.64 -25.89 3.59
C ARG A 288 -7.18 -24.79 2.63
N TYR A 289 -6.84 -25.13 1.41
CA TYR A 289 -6.74 -24.14 0.33
C TYR A 289 -8.01 -24.18 -0.54
N PHE A 290 -8.41 -23.02 -1.01
CA PHE A 290 -9.51 -22.86 -1.93
C PHE A 290 -8.96 -22.39 -3.26
N GLU A 291 -9.24 -23.17 -4.29
CA GLU A 291 -8.88 -22.79 -5.65
C GLU A 291 -9.63 -21.51 -6.03
N ASP A 292 -8.93 -20.59 -6.72
CA ASP A 292 -9.48 -19.31 -7.17
C ASP A 292 -10.13 -18.47 -6.04
N LEU A 293 -9.51 -18.49 -4.85
CA LEU A 293 -10.02 -17.87 -3.63
C LEU A 293 -10.47 -16.42 -3.83
N ILE A 294 -9.65 -15.60 -4.52
CA ILE A 294 -9.94 -14.18 -4.72
C ILE A 294 -11.22 -13.98 -5.54
N ASN A 295 -11.36 -14.72 -6.64
CA ASN A 295 -12.56 -14.65 -7.49
C ASN A 295 -13.82 -15.15 -6.77
N GLN A 296 -13.69 -16.18 -5.93
CA GLN A 296 -14.81 -16.66 -5.11
C GLN A 296 -15.28 -15.56 -4.15
N ILE A 297 -14.39 -14.92 -3.42
CA ILE A 297 -14.72 -13.85 -2.47
C ILE A 297 -15.30 -12.63 -3.18
N LYS A 298 -14.73 -12.24 -4.33
CA LYS A 298 -15.11 -11.04 -5.07
C LYS A 298 -16.42 -11.21 -5.85
N ASN A 299 -16.58 -12.32 -6.58
CA ASN A 299 -17.63 -12.49 -7.56
C ASN A 299 -18.69 -13.54 -7.17
N LYS A 300 -18.40 -14.43 -6.20
CA LYS A 300 -19.27 -15.51 -5.76
C LYS A 300 -19.34 -15.61 -4.23
N PRO A 301 -19.62 -14.51 -3.50
CA PRO A 301 -19.53 -14.48 -2.03
C PRO A 301 -20.43 -15.49 -1.34
N GLU A 302 -21.65 -15.72 -1.85
CA GLU A 302 -22.58 -16.71 -1.29
C GLU A 302 -22.05 -18.14 -1.42
N HIS A 303 -21.42 -18.44 -2.55
CA HIS A 303 -20.79 -19.74 -2.76
C HIS A 303 -19.62 -19.94 -1.81
N PHE A 304 -18.79 -18.91 -1.64
CA PHE A 304 -17.66 -18.95 -0.70
C PHE A 304 -18.12 -19.20 0.74
N ILE A 305 -19.15 -18.49 1.21
CA ILE A 305 -19.72 -18.68 2.56
C ILE A 305 -20.18 -20.13 2.74
N LYS A 306 -20.89 -20.69 1.78
CA LYS A 306 -21.32 -22.11 1.83
C LYS A 306 -20.13 -23.08 1.86
N GLN A 307 -19.05 -22.79 1.15
CA GLN A 307 -17.85 -23.61 1.19
C GLN A 307 -17.13 -23.51 2.55
N VAL A 308 -17.11 -22.33 3.18
CA VAL A 308 -16.57 -22.15 4.53
C VAL A 308 -17.39 -22.93 5.55
N ASP A 309 -18.73 -22.84 5.51
CA ASP A 309 -19.59 -23.61 6.41
C ASP A 309 -19.41 -25.12 6.22
N LYS A 310 -19.34 -25.59 4.96
CA LYS A 310 -19.02 -26.98 4.65
C LYS A 310 -17.68 -27.41 5.21
N PHE A 311 -16.63 -26.60 5.03
CA PHE A 311 -15.29 -26.88 5.56
C PHE A 311 -15.32 -27.02 7.10
N ILE A 312 -15.97 -26.09 7.79
CA ILE A 312 -16.08 -26.11 9.24
C ILE A 312 -16.90 -27.34 9.69
N THR A 313 -18.04 -27.60 9.04
CA THR A 313 -18.90 -28.75 9.34
C THR A 313 -18.16 -30.09 9.15
N GLU A 314 -17.38 -30.26 8.09
CA GLU A 314 -16.56 -31.45 7.86
C GLU A 314 -15.50 -31.67 8.94
N ARG A 315 -15.02 -30.60 9.56
CA ARG A 315 -13.98 -30.66 10.59
C ARG A 315 -14.52 -30.87 12.01
N THR A 316 -15.70 -30.36 12.28
CA THR A 316 -16.29 -30.28 13.63
C THR A 316 -17.53 -31.15 13.81
N GLY A 317 -18.21 -31.52 12.72
CA GLY A 317 -19.53 -32.16 12.77
C GLY A 317 -20.68 -31.19 13.05
N ILE A 318 -20.41 -29.90 13.25
CA ILE A 318 -21.43 -28.90 13.62
C ILE A 318 -21.73 -28.00 12.42
N LYS A 319 -23.00 -27.94 12.04
CA LYS A 319 -23.49 -27.04 10.97
C LYS A 319 -23.73 -25.63 11.49
N ASN A 320 -23.56 -24.63 10.65
CA ASN A 320 -23.78 -23.20 10.95
C ASN A 320 -23.02 -22.75 12.22
N MET A 321 -21.82 -23.25 12.39
CA MET A 321 -20.99 -22.94 13.53
C MET A 321 -20.58 -21.46 13.50
N LYS A 322 -20.82 -20.75 14.61
CA LYS A 322 -20.40 -19.35 14.77
C LYS A 322 -18.90 -19.24 14.91
N ILE A 323 -18.29 -18.32 14.14
CA ILE A 323 -16.90 -17.92 14.26
C ILE A 323 -16.83 -16.73 15.23
N ASN A 324 -16.00 -16.84 16.27
CA ASN A 324 -15.82 -15.79 17.26
C ASN A 324 -15.02 -14.62 16.66
N ALA A 325 -13.88 -14.91 16.03
CA ALA A 325 -13.07 -13.86 15.42
C ALA A 325 -12.49 -14.27 14.06
N ILE A 326 -12.42 -13.30 13.15
CA ILE A 326 -11.70 -13.39 11.88
C ILE A 326 -10.58 -12.35 11.90
N VAL A 327 -9.36 -12.83 11.69
CA VAL A 327 -8.15 -12.00 11.78
C VAL A 327 -7.28 -12.18 10.53
N GLY A 328 -6.49 -11.18 10.18
CA GLY A 328 -5.51 -11.36 9.11
C GLY A 328 -5.09 -10.08 8.40
N ASN A 329 -4.23 -10.32 7.41
CA ASN A 329 -3.75 -9.32 6.46
C ASN A 329 -4.18 -9.77 5.05
N PRO A 330 -5.35 -9.33 4.55
CA PRO A 330 -5.84 -9.74 3.23
C PRO A 330 -4.96 -9.17 2.11
N PRO A 331 -5.03 -9.72 0.89
CA PRO A 331 -4.36 -9.13 -0.26
C PRO A 331 -4.96 -7.75 -0.57
N TYR A 332 -4.10 -6.77 -0.88
CA TYR A 332 -4.53 -5.38 -1.03
C TYR A 332 -5.09 -5.07 -2.42
N GLN A 333 -4.49 -5.66 -3.45
CA GLN A 333 -4.84 -5.40 -4.84
C GLN A 333 -4.62 -6.62 -5.72
N GLU A 334 -5.31 -6.63 -6.84
CA GLU A 334 -5.21 -7.61 -7.91
C GLU A 334 -4.81 -6.92 -9.21
N VAL A 335 -3.92 -7.53 -9.99
CA VAL A 335 -3.56 -7.06 -11.33
C VAL A 335 -4.58 -7.58 -12.33
N VAL A 336 -5.24 -6.70 -13.05
CA VAL A 336 -6.20 -7.06 -14.09
C VAL A 336 -5.45 -7.33 -15.38
N ALA A 337 -5.37 -8.60 -15.78
CA ALA A 337 -4.58 -9.07 -16.93
C ALA A 337 -5.00 -8.50 -18.29
N GLN A 338 -6.25 -8.03 -18.42
CA GLN A 338 -6.84 -7.56 -19.69
C GLN A 338 -6.81 -6.04 -19.89
N LYS A 339 -6.31 -5.27 -18.94
CA LYS A 339 -6.24 -3.82 -19.07
C LYS A 339 -4.79 -3.37 -18.91
N GLU A 340 -4.19 -3.03 -20.03
CA GLU A 340 -2.95 -2.27 -20.06
C GLU A 340 -3.28 -0.79 -20.19
N THR A 341 -2.53 0.05 -19.50
CA THR A 341 -2.51 1.49 -19.78
C THR A 341 -1.84 1.70 -21.14
N ALA A 342 -2.06 2.85 -21.75
CA ALA A 342 -1.39 3.22 -23.00
C ALA A 342 0.14 3.04 -22.97
N ASN A 343 0.74 2.91 -21.79
CA ASN A 343 2.18 2.73 -21.54
C ASN A 343 2.55 1.27 -21.16
N GLY A 344 1.72 0.29 -21.46
CA GLY A 344 1.99 -1.13 -21.13
C GLY A 344 1.99 -1.45 -19.64
N GLN A 345 1.52 -0.54 -18.78
CA GLN A 345 1.40 -0.80 -17.33
C GLN A 345 0.11 -1.54 -17.03
N LYS A 346 0.21 -2.64 -16.31
CA LYS A 346 -0.96 -3.40 -15.87
C LYS A 346 -1.77 -2.60 -14.84
N VAL A 347 -3.09 -2.57 -15.01
CA VAL A 347 -4.01 -1.91 -14.08
C VAL A 347 -4.21 -2.78 -12.84
N SER A 348 -3.96 -2.22 -11.65
CA SER A 348 -4.29 -2.85 -10.38
C SER A 348 -5.60 -2.30 -9.83
N VAL A 349 -6.41 -3.20 -9.26
CA VAL A 349 -7.65 -2.83 -8.55
C VAL A 349 -7.58 -3.30 -7.10
N SER A 350 -8.17 -2.52 -6.19
CA SER A 350 -8.27 -2.90 -4.78
C SER A 350 -9.18 -4.10 -4.60
N ILE A 351 -8.83 -5.01 -3.68
CA ILE A 351 -9.63 -6.20 -3.38
C ILE A 351 -9.83 -6.44 -1.88
N PHE A 352 -9.12 -5.77 -1.00
CA PHE A 352 -9.24 -5.95 0.45
C PHE A 352 -10.66 -5.69 0.98
N GLN A 353 -11.42 -4.80 0.36
CA GLN A 353 -12.81 -4.50 0.74
C GLN A 353 -13.73 -5.71 0.66
N TYR A 354 -13.50 -6.61 -0.27
CA TYR A 354 -14.28 -7.85 -0.38
C TYR A 354 -13.98 -8.82 0.76
N PHE A 355 -12.71 -8.85 1.21
CA PHE A 355 -12.31 -9.64 2.39
C PHE A 355 -12.93 -9.09 3.67
N GLN A 356 -12.99 -7.77 3.84
CA GLN A 356 -13.67 -7.15 4.98
C GLN A 356 -15.15 -7.53 4.99
N THR A 357 -15.85 -7.30 3.87
CA THR A 357 -17.28 -7.59 3.74
C THR A 357 -17.61 -9.06 4.03
N ILE A 358 -16.81 -9.98 3.54
CA ILE A 358 -16.99 -11.41 3.79
C ILE A 358 -16.73 -11.76 5.26
N SER A 359 -15.70 -11.19 5.86
CA SER A 359 -15.35 -11.42 7.25
C SER A 359 -16.46 -10.94 8.19
N ASP A 360 -17.05 -9.77 7.93
CA ASP A 360 -18.18 -9.22 8.70
C ASP A 360 -19.43 -10.12 8.67
N ARG A 361 -19.58 -10.91 7.62
CA ARG A 361 -20.70 -11.85 7.48
C ARG A 361 -20.46 -13.21 8.16
N LEU A 362 -19.20 -13.60 8.33
CA LEU A 362 -18.81 -14.91 8.84
C LEU A 362 -18.51 -14.93 10.35
N GLY A 363 -17.97 -13.83 10.89
CA GLY A 363 -17.52 -13.74 12.27
C GLY A 363 -18.24 -12.70 13.10
N ARG A 364 -18.22 -12.86 14.44
CA ARG A 364 -18.65 -11.82 15.36
C ARG A 364 -17.63 -10.66 15.36
N TYR A 365 -16.39 -10.95 15.71
CA TYR A 365 -15.31 -9.98 15.68
C TYR A 365 -14.53 -10.10 14.39
N THR A 366 -14.23 -8.98 13.76
CA THR A 366 -13.33 -8.94 12.61
C THR A 366 -12.20 -7.97 12.90
N SER A 367 -10.96 -8.37 12.65
CA SER A 367 -9.78 -7.52 12.82
C SER A 367 -8.81 -7.73 11.66
N LEU A 368 -8.77 -6.75 10.75
CA LEU A 368 -8.00 -6.81 9.52
C LEU A 368 -7.09 -5.60 9.37
N ILE A 369 -5.93 -5.80 8.70
CA ILE A 369 -4.98 -4.73 8.35
C ILE A 369 -4.91 -4.57 6.83
N TYR A 370 -5.11 -3.34 6.32
CA TYR A 370 -5.09 -3.03 4.88
C TYR A 370 -4.88 -1.53 4.63
N PRO A 371 -4.63 -1.08 3.37
CA PRO A 371 -4.43 0.33 3.05
C PRO A 371 -5.58 1.21 3.54
N GLY A 372 -5.28 2.44 4.03
CA GLY A 372 -6.23 3.23 4.81
C GLY A 372 -6.78 4.49 4.14
N ALA A 373 -5.92 5.42 3.72
CA ALA A 373 -6.34 6.79 3.41
C ALA A 373 -7.48 6.88 2.38
N ARG A 374 -7.42 6.10 1.30
CA ARG A 374 -8.44 6.20 0.23
C ARG A 374 -9.83 5.76 0.68
N TRP A 375 -9.95 4.66 1.41
CA TRP A 375 -11.28 4.24 1.83
C TRP A 375 -11.84 5.16 2.93
N ILE A 376 -10.98 5.64 3.85
CA ILE A 376 -11.39 6.58 4.90
C ILE A 376 -11.89 7.90 4.29
N HIS A 377 -11.21 8.40 3.27
CA HIS A 377 -11.61 9.61 2.52
C HIS A 377 -12.62 9.35 1.40
N ARG A 378 -13.14 8.13 1.30
CA ARG A 378 -14.15 7.77 0.28
C ARG A 378 -13.70 8.18 -1.13
N SER A 379 -12.44 7.88 -1.45
CA SER A 379 -11.80 8.27 -2.70
C SER A 379 -11.17 7.06 -3.40
N GLY A 380 -10.82 7.25 -4.66
CA GLY A 380 -10.29 6.16 -5.46
C GLY A 380 -11.36 5.23 -6.04
N LYS A 381 -11.09 4.73 -7.22
CA LYS A 381 -12.03 3.93 -8.01
C LYS A 381 -12.47 2.65 -7.29
N GLY A 382 -13.76 2.54 -6.98
CA GLY A 382 -14.37 1.37 -6.34
C GLY A 382 -14.28 1.34 -4.82
N LEU A 383 -13.78 2.40 -4.15
CA LEU A 383 -13.70 2.49 -2.70
C LEU A 383 -14.66 3.50 -2.07
N GLU A 384 -15.37 4.29 -2.86
CA GLU A 384 -16.26 5.33 -2.36
C GLU A 384 -17.41 4.76 -1.53
N GLN A 385 -18.19 3.84 -2.10
CA GLN A 385 -19.31 3.19 -1.41
C GLN A 385 -18.83 2.34 -0.23
N PHE A 386 -17.73 1.59 -0.42
CA PHE A 386 -17.12 0.82 0.67
C PHE A 386 -16.70 1.73 1.81
N GLY A 387 -15.99 2.82 1.52
CA GLY A 387 -15.54 3.79 2.52
C GLY A 387 -16.70 4.43 3.27
N MET A 388 -17.77 4.81 2.55
CA MET A 388 -18.98 5.37 3.16
C MET A 388 -19.63 4.38 4.13
N SER A 389 -19.82 3.14 3.71
CA SER A 389 -20.41 2.10 4.56
C SER A 389 -19.51 1.71 5.71
N GLN A 390 -18.19 1.62 5.49
CA GLN A 390 -17.22 1.16 6.46
C GLN A 390 -17.02 2.15 7.61
N ILE A 391 -16.84 3.45 7.30
CA ILE A 391 -16.58 4.47 8.33
C ILE A 391 -17.85 4.81 9.15
N ASN A 392 -19.03 4.59 8.57
CA ASN A 392 -20.33 4.83 9.20
C ASN A 392 -20.96 3.56 9.79
N ASP A 393 -20.26 2.43 9.75
CA ASP A 393 -20.76 1.18 10.29
C ASP A 393 -20.92 1.27 11.83
N PRO A 394 -22.11 1.05 12.39
CA PRO A 394 -22.32 1.05 13.84
C PRO A 394 -21.54 -0.05 14.57
N HIS A 395 -21.09 -1.07 13.83
CA HIS A 395 -20.28 -2.18 14.34
C HIS A 395 -18.78 -1.87 14.39
N LEU A 396 -18.31 -0.74 13.80
CA LEU A 396 -16.92 -0.30 13.89
C LEU A 396 -16.56 0.05 15.34
N CYS A 397 -15.59 -0.66 15.91
CA CYS A 397 -15.14 -0.49 17.29
C CYS A 397 -13.82 0.26 17.37
N PHE A 398 -12.90 -0.06 16.45
CA PHE A 398 -11.54 0.45 16.49
C PHE A 398 -11.02 0.67 15.07
N LEU A 399 -10.37 1.81 14.90
CA LEU A 399 -9.65 2.18 13.68
C LEU A 399 -8.30 2.78 14.07
N LYS A 400 -7.21 2.14 13.66
CA LYS A 400 -5.86 2.71 13.80
C LYS A 400 -5.29 2.99 12.42
N PHE A 401 -4.80 4.21 12.21
CA PHE A 401 -4.27 4.64 10.93
C PHE A 401 -2.80 5.03 11.04
N PHE A 402 -1.99 4.50 10.13
CA PHE A 402 -0.58 4.81 9.94
C PHE A 402 -0.41 5.52 8.59
N PRO A 403 -0.14 6.82 8.56
CA PRO A 403 0.06 7.57 7.31
C PRO A 403 1.32 7.12 6.56
N ASP A 404 2.30 6.59 7.26
CA ASP A 404 3.50 5.99 6.71
C ASP A 404 3.50 4.47 6.98
N SER A 405 3.31 3.69 5.93
CA SER A 405 3.29 2.22 6.06
C SER A 405 4.62 1.63 6.50
N THR A 406 5.72 2.37 6.39
CA THR A 406 7.04 1.92 6.85
C THR A 406 7.17 1.87 8.37
N ASP A 407 6.29 2.56 9.11
CA ASP A 407 6.15 2.42 10.56
C ASP A 407 5.68 0.99 10.95
N VAL A 408 4.98 0.32 10.02
CA VAL A 408 4.46 -1.05 10.19
C VAL A 408 5.33 -2.06 9.44
N PHE A 409 5.48 -1.90 8.14
CA PHE A 409 6.28 -2.77 7.26
C PHE A 409 7.55 -2.05 6.80
N LYS A 410 8.66 -2.24 7.48
CA LYS A 410 9.92 -1.49 7.28
C LYS A 410 10.39 -1.42 5.82
N GLU A 411 10.11 -2.44 5.01
CA GLU A 411 10.58 -2.58 3.62
C GLU A 411 9.52 -2.25 2.57
N VAL A 412 8.27 -1.95 2.97
CA VAL A 412 7.14 -1.83 2.03
C VAL A 412 6.46 -0.47 2.15
N GLY A 413 6.75 0.43 1.21
CA GLY A 413 6.06 1.73 1.10
C GLY A 413 4.71 1.58 0.38
N ILE A 414 3.61 1.87 1.08
CA ILE A 414 2.24 1.91 0.55
C ILE A 414 1.76 3.36 0.61
N ALA A 415 1.46 3.94 -0.54
CA ALA A 415 1.14 5.37 -0.65
C ALA A 415 -0.08 5.80 0.19
N ASP A 416 -1.04 4.88 0.39
CA ASP A 416 -2.28 5.14 1.13
C ASP A 416 -2.13 4.96 2.65
N GLY A 417 -0.90 4.75 3.14
CA GLY A 417 -0.70 4.33 4.52
C GLY A 417 -1.39 3.00 4.83
N LEU A 418 -1.54 2.68 6.10
CA LEU A 418 -2.20 1.45 6.55
C LEU A 418 -3.28 1.75 7.57
N SER A 419 -4.34 0.96 7.57
CA SER A 419 -5.37 0.95 8.59
C SER A 419 -5.50 -0.43 9.23
N ILE A 420 -5.71 -0.45 10.54
CA ILE A 420 -6.18 -1.61 11.29
C ILE A 420 -7.63 -1.34 11.64
N VAL A 421 -8.52 -2.23 11.24
CA VAL A 421 -9.96 -2.10 11.44
C VAL A 421 -10.46 -3.25 12.29
N MET A 422 -11.16 -2.94 13.37
CA MET A 422 -11.81 -3.95 14.21
C MET A 422 -13.29 -3.63 14.35
N LYS A 423 -14.14 -4.64 14.12
CA LYS A 423 -15.60 -4.58 14.28
C LYS A 423 -16.10 -5.65 15.24
N ASP A 424 -17.22 -5.38 15.88
CA ASP A 424 -18.07 -6.34 16.59
C ASP A 424 -19.49 -6.25 16.04
N THR A 425 -19.97 -7.29 15.37
CA THR A 425 -21.31 -7.34 14.79
C THR A 425 -22.46 -7.25 15.79
N GLN A 426 -22.16 -7.36 17.09
CA GLN A 426 -23.15 -7.18 18.17
C GLN A 426 -23.17 -5.75 18.71
N LYS A 427 -22.15 -4.94 18.44
CA LYS A 427 -22.15 -3.51 18.83
C LYS A 427 -23.16 -2.73 18.00
N LYS A 428 -23.93 -1.85 18.66
CA LYS A 428 -24.97 -1.00 18.03
C LYS A 428 -24.84 0.48 18.41
N SER A 429 -23.64 0.94 18.71
CA SER A 429 -23.41 2.35 19.08
C SER A 429 -22.70 3.10 17.94
N ASN A 430 -23.09 4.36 17.74
CA ASN A 430 -22.35 5.27 16.87
C ASN A 430 -21.04 5.68 17.57
N GLY A 431 -19.97 5.76 16.77
CA GLY A 431 -18.64 6.11 17.25
C GLY A 431 -17.71 4.91 17.45
N PHE A 432 -16.44 5.18 17.43
CA PHE A 432 -15.36 4.18 17.53
C PHE A 432 -14.09 4.82 18.09
N ARG A 433 -13.26 4.01 18.69
CA ARG A 433 -11.93 4.44 19.13
C ARG A 433 -11.03 4.61 17.92
N TYR A 434 -10.52 5.81 17.70
CA TYR A 434 -9.60 6.13 16.62
C TYR A 434 -8.19 6.40 17.16
N VAL A 435 -7.18 5.79 16.51
CA VAL A 435 -5.76 5.98 16.84
C VAL A 435 -5.01 6.41 15.58
N TYR A 436 -4.44 7.59 15.60
CA TYR A 436 -3.49 8.04 14.60
C TYR A 436 -2.07 7.77 15.10
N SER A 437 -1.29 7.04 14.32
CA SER A 437 0.07 6.63 14.71
C SER A 437 1.08 7.05 13.65
N LYS A 438 2.08 7.84 14.03
CA LYS A 438 3.13 8.32 13.13
C LYS A 438 4.46 8.36 13.86
N LYS A 439 5.47 7.64 13.34
CA LYS A 439 6.82 7.57 13.91
C LYS A 439 6.84 7.25 15.41
N GLY A 440 6.03 6.26 15.81
CA GLY A 440 5.92 5.82 17.20
C GLY A 440 5.13 6.75 18.14
N LYS A 441 4.65 7.90 17.66
CA LYS A 441 3.75 8.77 18.41
C LYS A 441 2.30 8.48 18.07
N GLU A 442 1.46 8.32 19.08
CA GLU A 442 0.04 8.00 18.93
C GLU A 442 -0.84 9.11 19.52
N VAL A 443 -1.89 9.45 18.77
CA VAL A 443 -2.99 10.29 19.25
C VAL A 443 -4.25 9.46 19.21
N THR A 444 -4.91 9.31 20.35
CA THR A 444 -6.14 8.52 20.50
C THR A 444 -7.31 9.42 20.81
N ILE A 445 -8.41 9.24 20.10
CA ILE A 445 -9.69 9.92 20.35
C ILE A 445 -10.85 8.93 20.27
N GLU A 446 -11.95 9.24 20.93
CA GLU A 446 -13.25 8.64 20.65
C GLU A 446 -13.89 9.45 19.52
N ALA A 447 -14.04 8.83 18.35
CA ALA A 447 -14.55 9.46 17.15
C ALA A 447 -16.00 9.06 16.89
N ASN A 448 -16.81 9.98 16.40
CA ASN A 448 -18.15 9.68 15.91
C ASN A 448 -18.10 9.25 14.44
N ASN A 449 -19.08 8.46 14.00
CA ASN A 449 -19.26 8.16 12.59
C ASN A 449 -19.53 9.45 11.80
N PRO A 450 -18.75 9.80 10.78
CA PRO A 450 -18.76 11.14 10.18
C PRO A 450 -19.94 11.40 9.25
N LYS A 451 -20.78 10.40 8.98
CA LYS A 451 -21.91 10.48 8.02
C LYS A 451 -21.43 10.94 6.63
N GLU A 452 -21.95 12.08 6.15
CA GLU A 452 -21.57 12.64 4.86
C GLU A 452 -20.23 13.41 4.89
N GLU A 453 -19.78 13.84 6.06
CA GLU A 453 -18.53 14.60 6.20
C GLU A 453 -17.29 13.72 5.98
N LEU A 454 -16.21 14.31 5.47
CA LEU A 454 -14.93 13.63 5.36
C LEU A 454 -14.25 13.55 6.73
N PHE A 455 -13.86 12.34 7.11
CA PHE A 455 -13.15 12.08 8.36
C PHE A 455 -11.73 12.65 8.30
N SER A 456 -11.32 13.41 9.32
CA SER A 456 -9.95 13.91 9.45
C SER A 456 -9.02 12.78 9.87
N LEU A 457 -7.99 12.50 9.06
CA LEU A 457 -7.04 11.43 9.36
C LEU A 457 -6.16 11.76 10.57
N ASN A 458 -5.72 13.01 10.70
CA ASN A 458 -4.92 13.44 11.84
C ASN A 458 -5.79 14.21 12.83
N PRO A 459 -6.04 13.71 14.05
CA PRO A 459 -6.88 14.41 15.03
C PRO A 459 -6.37 15.81 15.41
N LEU A 460 -5.09 16.09 15.21
CA LEU A 460 -4.53 17.43 15.45
C LEU A 460 -5.03 18.46 14.44
N ASP A 461 -5.57 18.00 13.30
CA ASP A 461 -6.12 18.86 12.27
C ASP A 461 -7.60 19.21 12.52
N ASN A 462 -8.27 18.60 13.51
CA ASN A 462 -9.74 18.68 13.67
C ASN A 462 -10.23 20.12 13.83
N GLU A 463 -9.65 20.92 14.72
CA GLU A 463 -10.06 22.30 14.96
C GLU A 463 -9.93 23.17 13.69
N ILE A 464 -8.83 22.97 12.93
CA ILE A 464 -8.62 23.66 11.66
C ILE A 464 -9.63 23.17 10.62
N THR A 465 -9.87 21.86 10.57
CA THR A 465 -10.82 21.25 9.64
C THR A 465 -12.26 21.75 9.90
N ASP A 466 -12.67 21.89 11.17
CA ASP A 466 -13.98 22.42 11.54
C ASP A 466 -14.14 23.89 11.10
N SER A 467 -13.09 24.69 11.30
CA SER A 467 -13.06 26.09 10.82
C SER A 467 -13.18 26.17 9.30
N LEU A 468 -12.48 25.30 8.56
CA LEU A 468 -12.55 25.24 7.10
C LEU A 468 -13.91 24.72 6.62
N ASN A 469 -14.51 23.75 7.30
CA ASN A 469 -15.87 23.26 7.00
C ASN A 469 -16.90 24.39 7.15
N CYS A 470 -16.82 25.20 8.21
CA CYS A 470 -17.68 26.38 8.37
C CYS A 470 -17.51 27.38 7.20
N ALA A 471 -16.27 27.58 6.75
CA ALA A 471 -15.98 28.43 5.59
C ALA A 471 -16.53 27.83 4.28
N ILE A 472 -16.43 26.50 4.08
CA ILE A 472 -17.01 25.81 2.94
C ILE A 472 -18.54 25.95 2.90
N ILE A 473 -19.21 25.80 4.03
CA ILE A 473 -20.66 25.99 4.12
C ILE A 473 -21.05 27.43 3.72
N LYS A 474 -20.24 28.40 4.09
CA LYS A 474 -20.54 29.83 3.85
C LYS A 474 -20.22 30.26 2.39
N TYR A 475 -19.11 29.81 1.84
CA TYR A 475 -18.57 30.31 0.57
C TYR A 475 -18.65 29.30 -0.58
N GLY A 476 -18.61 28.01 -0.31
CA GLY A 476 -18.54 26.94 -1.30
C GLY A 476 -17.27 26.09 -1.16
N CYS A 477 -17.20 25.02 -1.94
CA CYS A 477 -16.08 24.09 -1.96
C CYS A 477 -15.29 24.20 -3.27
N LEU A 478 -13.98 24.40 -3.18
CA LEU A 478 -13.13 24.49 -4.39
C LEU A 478 -13.15 23.22 -5.24
N HIS A 479 -13.42 22.05 -4.63
CA HIS A 479 -13.56 20.78 -5.34
C HIS A 479 -14.56 20.86 -6.50
N ASP A 480 -15.67 21.58 -6.30
CA ASP A 480 -16.75 21.70 -7.28
C ASP A 480 -16.38 22.55 -8.50
N ALA A 481 -15.33 23.37 -8.39
CA ALA A 481 -14.81 24.21 -9.46
C ALA A 481 -13.68 23.54 -10.27
N ILE A 482 -13.15 22.38 -9.80
CA ILE A 482 -12.04 21.70 -10.44
C ILE A 482 -12.47 21.09 -11.76
N LEU A 483 -11.69 21.35 -12.80
CA LEU A 483 -11.97 20.86 -14.14
C LEU A 483 -11.41 19.44 -14.38
N PRO A 484 -11.97 18.69 -15.33
CA PRO A 484 -11.52 17.33 -15.63
C PRO A 484 -10.02 17.27 -15.99
N ARG A 485 -9.32 16.20 -15.56
CA ARG A 485 -7.91 15.96 -15.83
C ARG A 485 -7.54 15.98 -17.33
N SER A 486 -8.45 15.56 -18.19
CA SER A 486 -8.25 15.53 -19.64
C SER A 486 -9.06 16.64 -20.32
N LEU A 487 -9.07 17.85 -19.75
CA LEU A 487 -9.87 18.98 -20.20
C LEU A 487 -9.77 19.23 -21.72
N PHE A 488 -8.55 19.23 -22.23
CA PHE A 488 -8.25 19.51 -23.63
C PHE A 488 -7.99 18.28 -24.49
N SER A 489 -8.26 17.07 -23.99
CA SER A 489 -8.00 15.78 -24.66
C SER A 489 -6.55 15.55 -25.10
N ILE A 490 -5.59 16.22 -24.47
CA ILE A 490 -4.15 16.04 -24.75
C ILE A 490 -3.59 15.02 -23.76
N GLU A 491 -3.30 13.81 -24.26
CA GLU A 491 -2.73 12.72 -23.45
C GLU A 491 -1.23 12.93 -23.17
N SER A 492 -0.69 12.20 -22.19
CA SER A 492 0.71 12.36 -21.77
C SER A 492 1.74 11.94 -22.83
N ASP A 493 1.34 11.16 -23.82
CA ASP A 493 2.14 10.70 -24.96
C ASP A 493 1.85 11.44 -26.26
N PHE A 494 1.07 12.52 -26.20
CA PHE A 494 0.61 13.25 -27.39
C PHE A 494 1.77 13.74 -28.27
N VAL A 495 2.78 14.36 -27.66
CA VAL A 495 3.95 14.88 -28.40
C VAL A 495 4.76 13.75 -29.01
N GLU A 496 4.98 12.66 -28.26
CA GLU A 496 5.71 11.47 -28.71
C GLU A 496 5.01 10.80 -29.91
N LYS A 497 3.69 10.75 -29.91
CA LYS A 497 2.89 10.16 -30.98
C LYS A 497 2.67 11.09 -32.20
N ASN A 498 2.72 12.40 -31.97
CA ASN A 498 2.37 13.40 -32.97
C ASN A 498 3.46 14.49 -33.10
N PRO A 499 4.75 14.13 -33.34
CA PRO A 499 5.83 15.10 -33.36
C PRO A 499 5.69 16.15 -34.46
N MET A 500 4.93 15.84 -35.51
CA MET A 500 4.68 16.77 -36.62
C MET A 500 3.59 17.81 -36.36
N LEU A 501 2.80 17.62 -35.30
CA LEU A 501 1.71 18.54 -34.93
C LEU A 501 2.12 19.58 -33.90
N VAL A 502 3.37 19.51 -33.41
CA VAL A 502 3.90 20.40 -32.39
C VAL A 502 5.30 20.87 -32.74
N ARG A 503 5.65 22.08 -32.32
CA ARG A 503 7.02 22.58 -32.32
C ARG A 503 7.37 23.09 -30.92
N ASP A 504 8.64 22.98 -30.54
CA ASP A 504 9.10 23.53 -29.27
C ASP A 504 8.83 25.03 -29.21
N TYR A 505 8.40 25.50 -28.03
CA TYR A 505 8.19 26.91 -27.78
C TYR A 505 9.25 27.44 -26.80
N HIS A 506 9.87 28.56 -27.15
CA HIS A 506 10.74 29.35 -26.28
C HIS A 506 10.16 30.75 -26.11
N GLU A 507 10.43 31.37 -24.99
CA GLU A 507 9.93 32.70 -24.69
C GLU A 507 10.40 33.69 -25.76
N GLY A 508 9.45 34.39 -26.38
CA GLY A 508 9.71 35.31 -27.50
C GLY A 508 9.51 34.71 -28.90
N ASP A 509 9.23 33.41 -29.02
CA ASP A 509 8.92 32.80 -30.32
C ASP A 509 7.59 33.35 -30.88
N ASN A 510 7.58 33.67 -32.14
CA ASN A 510 6.37 34.10 -32.83
C ASN A 510 5.44 32.92 -33.12
N TYR A 511 4.15 33.11 -32.87
CA TYR A 511 3.08 32.22 -33.28
C TYR A 511 1.83 33.02 -33.64
N ASP A 512 0.93 32.43 -34.43
CA ASP A 512 -0.33 33.07 -34.85
C ASP A 512 -1.43 32.74 -33.81
N PRO A 513 -1.84 33.69 -32.94
CA PRO A 513 -2.86 33.42 -31.92
C PRO A 513 -4.24 33.05 -32.46
N GLU A 514 -4.52 33.29 -33.75
CA GLU A 514 -5.80 32.95 -34.38
C GLU A 514 -5.88 31.43 -34.68
N SER A 515 -4.82 30.86 -35.20
CA SER A 515 -4.74 29.46 -35.63
C SER A 515 -3.94 28.55 -34.71
N GLU A 516 -3.00 29.11 -33.94
CA GLU A 516 -2.08 28.37 -33.08
C GLU A 516 -2.37 28.60 -31.57
N ILE A 517 -1.91 27.66 -30.74
CA ILE A 517 -2.02 27.73 -29.29
C ILE A 517 -0.73 27.28 -28.62
N LYS A 518 -0.38 27.91 -27.50
CA LYS A 518 0.67 27.43 -26.62
C LYS A 518 0.16 26.20 -25.83
N LEU A 519 0.90 25.11 -25.86
CA LEU A 519 0.52 23.84 -25.22
C LEU A 519 1.56 23.43 -24.19
N PHE A 520 1.18 23.40 -22.92
CA PHE A 520 2.02 22.92 -21.85
C PHE A 520 1.76 21.44 -21.58
N THR A 521 2.62 20.55 -22.06
CA THR A 521 2.43 19.09 -21.95
C THR A 521 3.76 18.34 -21.86
N ASN A 522 3.70 17.04 -21.57
CA ASN A 522 4.89 16.20 -21.48
C ASN A 522 5.47 15.90 -22.88
N ASP A 523 6.82 15.90 -22.96
CA ASP A 523 7.56 15.50 -24.17
C ASP A 523 7.38 14.01 -24.51
N LYS A 524 7.14 13.18 -23.50
CA LYS A 524 6.86 11.73 -23.60
C LYS A 524 6.11 11.20 -22.40
N ALA A 525 5.57 10.03 -22.56
CA ALA A 525 4.90 9.32 -21.49
C ALA A 525 5.85 8.78 -20.38
N GLY A 526 5.30 8.47 -19.21
CA GLY A 526 5.98 7.80 -18.13
C GLY A 526 6.83 8.70 -17.22
N LYS A 527 7.63 8.07 -16.35
CA LYS A 527 8.38 8.76 -15.29
C LYS A 527 9.50 9.66 -15.80
N SER A 528 10.00 9.41 -16.99
CA SER A 528 11.05 10.22 -17.64
C SER A 528 10.52 11.40 -18.44
N GLY A 529 9.20 11.48 -18.68
CA GLY A 529 8.57 12.61 -19.35
C GLY A 529 8.71 13.90 -18.55
N ARG A 530 8.96 15.00 -19.26
CA ARG A 530 9.06 16.36 -18.70
C ARG A 530 8.07 17.26 -19.39
N ALA A 531 7.32 18.03 -18.61
CA ALA A 531 6.44 19.04 -19.16
C ALA A 531 7.25 20.19 -19.75
N LYS A 532 6.91 20.57 -20.96
CA LYS A 532 7.50 21.66 -21.72
C LYS A 532 6.42 22.45 -22.45
N TRP A 533 6.78 23.60 -22.94
CA TRP A 533 5.92 24.40 -23.79
C TRP A 533 6.14 24.06 -25.26
N TYR A 534 5.04 23.96 -25.98
CA TYR A 534 5.00 23.73 -27.43
C TYR A 534 4.05 24.72 -28.06
N ILE A 535 4.16 24.89 -29.38
CA ILE A 535 3.13 25.49 -30.22
C ILE A 535 2.47 24.37 -31.02
N ALA A 536 1.15 24.39 -31.08
CA ALA A 536 0.34 23.48 -31.87
C ALA A 536 -0.80 24.26 -32.57
N ASN A 537 -1.36 23.69 -33.65
CA ASN A 537 -2.60 24.19 -34.18
C ASN A 537 -3.75 24.01 -33.18
N LYS A 538 -4.66 24.99 -33.07
CA LYS A 538 -5.82 24.90 -32.16
C LYS A 538 -6.72 23.69 -32.43
N ASP A 539 -6.68 23.12 -33.63
CA ASP A 539 -7.49 21.94 -33.99
C ASP A 539 -7.09 20.68 -33.27
N VAL A 540 -5.88 20.59 -32.63
CA VAL A 540 -5.50 19.50 -31.79
C VAL A 540 -6.34 19.44 -30.50
N ILE A 541 -7.01 20.54 -30.15
CA ILE A 541 -7.89 20.62 -28.97
C ILE A 541 -9.30 20.21 -29.37
N THR A 542 -9.72 19.04 -28.96
CA THR A 542 -11.03 18.46 -29.33
C THR A 542 -12.12 18.68 -28.28
N THR A 543 -11.73 18.93 -27.01
CA THR A 543 -12.65 19.16 -25.88
C THR A 543 -12.22 20.40 -25.09
N GLY A 544 -13.12 20.97 -24.28
CA GLY A 544 -12.82 22.08 -23.37
C GLY A 544 -12.50 23.39 -24.07
N ARG A 545 -12.89 23.57 -25.36
CA ARG A 545 -12.59 24.74 -26.15
C ARG A 545 -13.13 26.04 -25.54
N GLU A 546 -14.21 25.97 -24.76
CA GLU A 546 -14.79 27.08 -24.00
C GLU A 546 -13.85 27.66 -22.94
N HIS A 547 -12.83 26.88 -22.53
CA HIS A 547 -11.81 27.33 -21.58
C HIS A 547 -10.53 27.87 -22.25
N LEU A 548 -10.38 27.80 -23.56
CA LEU A 548 -9.17 28.28 -24.26
C LEU A 548 -8.90 29.77 -24.01
N ASN A 549 -9.95 30.58 -24.13
CA ASN A 549 -9.85 32.04 -23.97
C ASN A 549 -10.00 32.52 -22.52
N ARG A 550 -9.75 31.64 -21.54
CA ARG A 550 -9.79 31.97 -20.12
C ARG A 550 -8.41 31.80 -19.50
N TRP A 551 -8.12 32.57 -18.48
CA TRP A 551 -6.97 32.38 -17.62
C TRP A 551 -7.19 31.16 -16.73
N LYS A 552 -6.19 30.33 -16.49
CA LYS A 552 -6.30 29.07 -15.78
C LYS A 552 -5.27 29.01 -14.67
N VAL A 553 -5.66 28.56 -13.49
CA VAL A 553 -4.71 28.22 -12.42
C VAL A 553 -4.66 26.69 -12.31
N ILE A 554 -3.49 26.14 -12.57
CA ILE A 554 -3.26 24.70 -12.70
C ILE A 554 -2.32 24.14 -11.64
N VAL A 555 -2.44 22.84 -11.38
CA VAL A 555 -1.53 22.05 -10.52
C VAL A 555 -1.08 20.79 -11.23
N SER A 556 0.00 20.17 -10.74
CA SER A 556 0.45 18.85 -11.21
C SER A 556 -0.57 17.76 -10.88
N SER A 557 -1.02 16.98 -11.85
CA SER A 557 -1.98 15.88 -11.60
C SER A 557 -1.41 14.74 -10.75
N ALA A 558 -0.09 14.60 -10.66
CA ALA A 558 0.56 13.51 -9.90
C ALA A 558 0.71 13.81 -8.41
N ASN A 559 0.57 15.08 -8.00
CA ASN A 559 0.70 15.54 -6.62
C ASN A 559 -0.13 16.81 -6.43
N ALA A 560 -1.38 16.78 -6.86
CA ALA A 560 -2.22 17.95 -6.99
C ALA A 560 -2.49 18.67 -5.65
N GLY A 561 -2.62 17.92 -4.56
CA GLY A 561 -2.78 18.48 -3.21
C GLY A 561 -1.46 18.81 -2.50
N GLY A 562 -0.30 18.47 -3.07
CA GLY A 562 0.99 18.77 -2.44
C GLY A 562 1.41 17.88 -1.28
N GLN A 563 0.88 16.65 -1.17
CA GLN A 563 1.14 15.73 -0.05
C GLN A 563 2.62 15.35 0.09
N LYS A 564 3.33 15.14 -1.03
CA LYS A 564 4.75 14.72 -1.03
C LYS A 564 5.72 15.88 -1.19
N ARG A 565 5.34 16.86 -2.01
CA ARG A 565 6.12 18.05 -2.38
C ARG A 565 5.17 19.16 -2.76
N SER A 566 5.65 20.36 -3.08
CA SER A 566 4.83 21.42 -3.65
C SER A 566 4.01 20.90 -4.83
N ASN A 567 2.76 21.33 -4.96
CA ASN A 567 1.82 20.90 -6.00
C ASN A 567 2.11 21.49 -7.38
N GLN A 568 3.17 22.30 -7.53
CA GLN A 568 3.55 22.98 -8.77
C GLN A 568 2.39 23.79 -9.36
N ILE A 569 1.82 24.65 -8.54
CA ILE A 569 0.77 25.56 -8.97
C ILE A 569 1.31 26.65 -9.92
N ALA A 570 0.59 26.95 -10.98
CA ALA A 570 0.97 27.96 -11.95
C ALA A 570 -0.26 28.61 -12.59
N ILE A 571 -0.06 29.82 -13.11
CA ILE A 571 -1.03 30.49 -13.95
C ILE A 571 -0.70 30.18 -15.43
N VAL A 572 -1.72 29.80 -16.18
CA VAL A 572 -1.66 29.59 -17.64
C VAL A 572 -2.57 30.61 -18.30
N ASP A 573 -2.06 31.32 -19.28
CA ASP A 573 -2.74 32.42 -19.93
C ASP A 573 -3.95 32.00 -20.80
N ASN A 574 -4.66 32.99 -21.31
CA ASN A 574 -5.88 32.82 -22.10
C ASN A 574 -5.59 32.49 -23.61
N HIS A 575 -4.34 32.19 -23.96
CA HIS A 575 -3.91 31.68 -25.27
C HIS A 575 -3.17 30.33 -25.14
N SER A 576 -3.43 29.62 -24.08
CA SER A 576 -2.70 28.38 -23.77
C SER A 576 -3.63 27.25 -23.35
N ALA A 577 -3.22 26.03 -23.68
CA ALA A 577 -3.81 24.77 -23.20
C ALA A 577 -2.78 23.96 -22.43
N PHE A 578 -3.22 22.87 -21.80
CA PHE A 578 -2.34 21.96 -21.07
C PHE A 578 -2.73 20.49 -21.25
N GLY A 579 -1.76 19.61 -21.14
CA GLY A 579 -1.96 18.15 -21.23
C GLY A 579 -2.36 17.52 -19.89
N ARG A 580 -2.67 16.22 -19.95
CA ARG A 580 -3.19 15.39 -18.85
C ARG A 580 -2.32 15.35 -17.59
N SER A 581 -1.06 15.76 -17.66
CA SER A 581 -0.17 15.89 -16.49
C SER A 581 -0.54 17.08 -15.58
N ARG A 582 -1.51 17.89 -15.97
CA ARG A 582 -2.02 19.05 -15.23
C ARG A 582 -3.52 18.96 -15.00
N VAL A 583 -4.00 19.67 -13.98
CA VAL A 583 -5.42 19.84 -13.63
C VAL A 583 -5.65 21.32 -13.34
N ALA A 584 -6.69 21.90 -13.92
CA ALA A 584 -7.09 23.25 -13.57
C ALA A 584 -7.93 23.25 -12.30
N LEU A 585 -7.47 24.00 -11.30
CA LEU A 585 -8.24 24.26 -10.08
C LEU A 585 -9.46 25.15 -10.36
N LYS A 586 -9.25 26.19 -11.17
CA LYS A 586 -10.31 27.12 -11.56
C LYS A 586 -9.89 27.93 -12.82
N THR A 587 -10.85 28.50 -13.54
CA THR A 587 -10.60 29.39 -14.69
C THR A 587 -11.25 30.76 -14.50
N PHE A 588 -10.66 31.79 -15.08
CA PHE A 588 -11.04 33.19 -14.87
C PHE A 588 -11.17 33.94 -16.18
N ALA A 589 -11.97 35.02 -16.19
CA ALA A 589 -12.14 35.90 -17.33
C ALA A 589 -10.92 36.81 -17.48
N THR A 590 -10.35 37.29 -16.39
CA THR A 590 -9.26 38.24 -16.35
C THR A 590 -7.98 37.68 -15.74
N GLU A 591 -6.85 38.26 -16.13
CA GLU A 591 -5.56 37.95 -15.53
C GLU A 591 -5.51 38.30 -14.04
N GLN A 592 -6.13 39.42 -13.65
CA GLN A 592 -6.12 39.88 -12.29
C GLN A 592 -6.82 38.89 -11.35
N GLU A 593 -7.99 38.39 -11.71
CA GLU A 593 -8.68 37.32 -10.93
C GLU A 593 -7.81 36.08 -10.81
N ALA A 594 -7.15 35.64 -11.88
CA ALA A 594 -6.24 34.50 -11.85
C ALA A 594 -5.05 34.73 -10.90
N LYS A 595 -4.46 35.94 -10.91
CA LYS A 595 -3.39 36.32 -9.97
C LYS A 595 -3.86 36.35 -8.52
N ASN A 596 -5.05 36.89 -8.27
CA ASN A 596 -5.66 36.93 -6.95
C ASN A 596 -5.95 35.52 -6.44
N PHE A 597 -6.55 34.67 -7.27
CA PHE A 597 -6.76 33.27 -6.91
C PHE A 597 -5.43 32.52 -6.69
N PHE A 598 -4.40 32.82 -7.46
CA PHE A 598 -3.07 32.22 -7.25
C PHE A 598 -2.51 32.61 -5.87
N LYS A 599 -2.61 33.88 -5.46
CA LYS A 599 -2.21 34.34 -4.12
C LYS A 599 -3.04 33.62 -3.02
N TYR A 600 -4.34 33.46 -3.22
CA TYR A 600 -5.24 32.70 -2.35
C TYR A 600 -4.78 31.24 -2.26
N ALA A 601 -4.64 30.54 -3.37
CA ALA A 601 -4.32 29.11 -3.42
C ALA A 601 -2.89 28.78 -2.93
N THR A 602 -1.97 29.75 -2.94
CA THR A 602 -0.61 29.63 -2.41
C THR A 602 -0.46 30.11 -0.96
N SER A 603 -1.51 30.62 -0.34
CA SER A 603 -1.52 31.04 1.07
C SER A 603 -1.33 29.83 2.00
N GLU A 604 -0.82 30.08 3.23
CA GLU A 604 -0.48 29.04 4.20
C GLU A 604 -1.69 28.16 4.53
N ILE A 605 -2.82 28.74 4.88
CA ILE A 605 -4.03 27.98 5.27
C ILE A 605 -4.61 27.16 4.10
N ILE A 606 -4.57 27.68 2.87
CA ILE A 606 -5.10 26.98 1.71
C ILE A 606 -4.14 25.86 1.28
N ARG A 607 -2.83 26.08 1.31
CA ARG A 607 -1.84 25.01 1.10
C ARG A 607 -2.02 23.90 2.14
N PHE A 608 -2.27 24.24 3.38
CA PHE A 608 -2.56 23.27 4.44
C PHE A 608 -3.88 22.53 4.15
N ALA A 609 -4.93 23.23 3.75
CA ALA A 609 -6.23 22.64 3.42
C ALA A 609 -6.14 21.59 2.30
N PHE A 610 -5.28 21.81 1.30
CA PHE A 610 -5.00 20.81 0.26
C PHE A 610 -4.38 19.51 0.82
N LEU A 611 -3.67 19.57 1.96
CA LEU A 611 -3.04 18.39 2.58
C LEU A 611 -4.03 17.55 3.41
N LEU A 612 -5.22 18.08 3.73
CA LEU A 612 -6.21 17.41 4.58
C LEU A 612 -6.93 16.23 3.91
N THR A 613 -6.69 16.00 2.63
CA THR A 613 -7.23 14.86 1.88
C THR A 613 -6.09 13.98 1.36
N ASP A 614 -6.44 12.84 0.76
CA ASP A 614 -5.45 11.92 0.16
C ASP A 614 -4.88 12.44 -1.18
N GLU A 615 -3.98 11.66 -1.79
CA GLU A 615 -3.34 12.00 -3.08
C GLU A 615 -4.28 11.86 -4.29
N SER A 616 -5.52 11.40 -4.12
CA SER A 616 -6.44 11.15 -5.21
C SER A 616 -7.04 12.45 -5.76
N LEU A 617 -7.13 12.57 -7.09
CA LEU A 617 -7.81 13.69 -7.72
C LEU A 617 -9.30 13.76 -7.37
N THR A 618 -9.91 12.63 -7.02
CA THR A 618 -11.33 12.56 -6.61
C THR A 618 -11.59 13.16 -5.22
N SER A 619 -10.55 13.39 -4.42
CA SER A 619 -10.62 14.07 -3.13
C SER A 619 -9.95 15.45 -3.13
N LEU A 620 -9.34 15.85 -4.25
CA LEU A 620 -8.63 17.11 -4.37
C LEU A 620 -9.50 18.30 -3.96
N ALA A 621 -8.98 19.12 -3.06
CA ALA A 621 -9.62 20.34 -2.56
C ALA A 621 -10.99 20.19 -1.86
N LYS A 622 -11.40 18.99 -1.45
CA LYS A 622 -12.65 18.77 -0.69
C LYS A 622 -12.67 19.46 0.70
N LYS A 623 -11.53 19.93 1.17
CA LYS A 623 -11.38 20.70 2.41
C LYS A 623 -10.93 22.14 2.16
N VAL A 624 -10.99 22.61 0.93
CA VAL A 624 -10.57 23.96 0.53
C VAL A 624 -11.81 24.80 0.26
N PRO A 625 -12.04 25.88 1.03
CA PRO A 625 -13.12 26.83 0.70
C PRO A 625 -12.92 27.49 -0.67
N ASP A 626 -14.01 27.82 -1.37
CA ASP A 626 -13.99 28.62 -2.58
C ASP A 626 -14.67 29.98 -2.32
N LEU A 627 -13.93 31.06 -2.33
CA LEU A 627 -14.52 32.41 -2.10
C LEU A 627 -15.44 32.86 -3.24
N LEU A 628 -15.52 32.09 -4.33
CA LEU A 628 -16.31 32.29 -5.54
C LEU A 628 -15.87 33.48 -6.38
N ASP A 629 -15.75 34.68 -5.81
CA ASP A 629 -15.30 35.92 -6.45
C ASP A 629 -13.89 36.29 -5.99
N TYR A 630 -12.97 36.39 -6.94
CA TYR A 630 -11.56 36.74 -6.73
C TYR A 630 -11.19 38.08 -7.37
N SER A 631 -12.18 38.89 -7.75
CA SER A 631 -11.96 40.26 -8.18
C SER A 631 -11.55 41.15 -7.00
N ASP A 632 -10.85 42.25 -7.31
CA ASP A 632 -10.51 43.25 -6.28
C ASP A 632 -11.79 43.96 -5.75
N GLU A 633 -12.87 43.91 -6.49
CA GLU A 633 -14.16 44.52 -6.15
C GLU A 633 -14.95 43.68 -5.12
N SER A 634 -14.64 42.41 -4.95
CA SER A 634 -15.32 41.53 -4.00
C SER A 634 -15.26 42.03 -2.56
N GLY A 635 -14.15 42.71 -2.20
CA GLY A 635 -13.91 43.27 -0.86
C GLY A 635 -13.73 42.23 0.24
N ILE A 636 -13.70 40.90 -0.12
CA ILE A 636 -13.52 39.81 0.85
C ILE A 636 -12.06 39.75 1.30
N ILE A 637 -11.11 39.86 0.37
CA ILE A 637 -9.68 39.86 0.60
C ILE A 637 -9.03 41.02 -0.18
N ASP A 638 -8.20 41.79 0.50
CA ASP A 638 -7.25 42.70 -0.12
C ASP A 638 -6.00 41.92 -0.58
N TYR A 639 -5.94 41.60 -1.86
CA TYR A 639 -4.83 40.83 -2.44
C TYR A 639 -3.52 41.62 -2.55
N ASN A 640 -3.52 42.93 -2.25
CA ASN A 640 -2.30 43.73 -2.15
C ASN A 640 -1.74 43.78 -0.71
N GLY A 641 -2.54 43.36 0.27
CA GLY A 641 -2.14 43.24 1.66
C GLY A 641 -1.61 41.85 2.05
N ASP A 642 -1.50 41.60 3.36
CA ASP A 642 -1.15 40.26 3.89
C ASP A 642 -2.34 39.31 3.77
N VAL A 643 -2.34 38.51 2.71
CA VAL A 643 -3.39 37.51 2.42
C VAL A 643 -3.46 36.44 3.51
N ASN A 644 -2.31 36.01 4.08
CA ASN A 644 -2.31 35.00 5.15
C ASN A 644 -3.00 35.51 6.41
N ALA A 645 -2.67 36.71 6.86
CA ALA A 645 -3.29 37.29 8.05
C ALA A 645 -4.80 37.53 7.87
N GLN A 646 -5.23 37.90 6.66
CA GLN A 646 -6.65 38.09 6.34
C GLN A 646 -7.39 36.75 6.33
N LEU A 647 -6.86 35.73 5.70
CA LEU A 647 -7.49 34.39 5.64
C LEU A 647 -7.55 33.72 7.02
N TYR A 648 -6.51 33.85 7.83
CA TYR A 648 -6.55 33.34 9.22
C TYR A 648 -7.66 34.00 10.05
N ARG A 649 -7.86 35.30 9.89
CA ARG A 649 -9.00 36.03 10.52
C ARG A 649 -10.34 35.55 9.95
N LEU A 650 -10.45 35.49 8.64
CA LEU A 650 -11.68 35.13 7.93
C LEU A 650 -12.19 33.75 8.34
N PHE A 651 -11.27 32.79 8.50
CA PHE A 651 -11.59 31.42 8.88
C PHE A 651 -11.49 31.15 10.40
N GLY A 652 -11.19 32.15 11.22
CA GLY A 652 -11.14 32.01 12.67
C GLY A 652 -10.00 31.16 13.20
N ILE A 653 -8.85 31.09 12.48
CA ILE A 653 -7.70 30.25 12.85
C ILE A 653 -6.89 30.93 13.96
N ASN A 654 -6.82 30.31 15.13
CA ASN A 654 -6.09 30.81 16.28
C ASN A 654 -4.56 30.75 16.08
N LYS A 655 -3.79 31.47 16.94
CA LYS A 655 -2.32 31.56 16.81
C LYS A 655 -1.60 30.23 16.92
N ASN A 656 -2.06 29.30 17.76
CA ASN A 656 -1.43 27.99 17.91
C ASN A 656 -1.61 27.17 16.62
N ASN A 657 -2.79 27.19 16.03
CA ASN A 657 -3.06 26.53 14.76
C ASN A 657 -2.28 27.15 13.59
N GLN A 658 -2.08 28.49 13.59
CA GLN A 658 -1.20 29.15 12.61
C GLN A 658 0.24 28.64 12.70
N LEU A 659 0.81 28.50 13.91
CA LEU A 659 2.15 27.94 14.13
C LEU A 659 2.23 26.49 13.65
N TYR A 660 1.24 25.68 14.01
CA TYR A 660 1.14 24.27 13.56
C TYR A 660 1.07 24.16 12.04
N ILE A 661 0.26 24.96 11.36
CA ILE A 661 0.18 25.01 9.89
C ILE A 661 1.55 25.29 9.28
N ARG A 662 2.29 26.29 9.79
CA ARG A 662 3.62 26.62 9.32
C ARG A 662 4.63 25.50 9.55
N GLU A 663 4.56 24.83 10.70
CA GLU A 663 5.40 23.66 10.99
C GLU A 663 5.13 22.53 9.98
N VAL A 664 3.87 22.20 9.73
CA VAL A 664 3.52 21.16 8.75
C VAL A 664 4.01 21.52 7.35
N LEU A 665 3.81 22.76 6.91
CA LEU A 665 4.25 23.22 5.59
C LEU A 665 5.77 23.24 5.43
N SER A 666 6.52 23.57 6.49
CA SER A 666 7.99 23.60 6.46
C SER A 666 8.63 22.23 6.18
N THR A 667 7.90 21.15 6.44
CA THR A 667 8.35 19.78 6.13
C THR A 667 8.26 19.42 4.64
N LYS A 668 7.60 20.26 3.81
CA LYS A 668 7.37 20.00 2.39
C LYS A 668 8.48 20.62 1.55
N LYS A 669 9.06 19.79 0.66
CA LYS A 669 10.05 20.28 -0.29
C LYS A 669 9.38 21.20 -1.31
N GLU A 670 9.91 22.40 -1.48
CA GLU A 670 9.52 23.27 -2.59
C GLU A 670 10.11 22.73 -3.89
N THR A 671 9.29 22.67 -4.91
CA THR A 671 9.72 22.34 -6.29
C THR A 671 9.23 23.44 -7.20
N ASN A 672 10.16 24.14 -7.81
CA ASN A 672 9.85 25.11 -8.86
C ASN A 672 9.31 24.37 -10.10
N LEU A 673 8.44 25.05 -10.85
CA LEU A 673 7.97 24.59 -12.16
C LEU A 673 9.10 24.57 -13.17
#